data_828f07426fc1f69fbb3b357ced36bb88
#
_entry.id   828f07426fc1f69fbb3b357ced36bb88
#
_cell.length_a   1.000
_cell.length_b   1.000
_cell.length_c   1.000
_cell.angle_alpha   90.00
_cell.angle_beta   90.00
_cell.angle_gamma   90.00
#
_symmetry.space_group_name_H-M   'P 1'
#
loop_
_entity.id
_entity.type
_entity.pdbx_description
1 polymer ?
#
loop_
_entity_poly.entity_id
_entity_poly.type
_entity_poly.pdbx_seq_one_letter_code
_entity_poly.pdbx_strand_id
1 'polypeptide(L)'
;MKKFMCTAAVVAFSLYATAQEKADSAKIDILLLPNVELNEVNVLGTWAQKNDPIAQINLTQKDIEALNTGRDLPYVLQDVAGVVSFSDAGNGVGYTNMRVRGSDITRINVTVNGIPMNDAESHGVFWVNTPDLMSSTNAIQLQKGVGTSTNGSGAFGASLGLSTLGAGEKGGRITLGAGSYGTQRATLEANTGKSASGFWMNTRISSITSDGYVERASSDLQSYYVSAGFAGGGHYVEAVRFGGGERTYQAWYGVDSTTMYGGAWDAAPRTNAAGAIYDDMWNVVGTYDDQVDNYGQEHTQLHYRYSNLFGGTFAAALHHTAGAGYYEEYNQGSVLGLSFMDFGLMPYYTASGDTVAYGDVVTRKWLDNDFYGATSSWTYENGGQRVQLGGGVHRYEGAHFGRVIWANNPNVSTLDGEYYTGDAVKDDANIYAKYAVTSNNLLVYADAQYRYVNHSSTGGSATGPANFDRTFNFFNPKVGMTYNLGGNQVFGAYAGVGHREPNRTDLQYAADANALQAERMLDMEFNFRNSGEKWAFDVNAYRQQYQNQLVPTGAIDAQGYPIRENVGQSFRQGVEFTGAYELTSALSATANVALSQNENVNWVSDPTSSVVNNTPIAFSPGAVASARLTYAKKGFE
;
A
#
# COMPACT_ATOMS: atom_id res chain seq x y z
N MET A 1 1.15 30.32 18.85
CA MET A 1 0.87 31.74 18.47
C MET A 1 2.00 32.25 17.62
N LYS A 2 1.85 32.29 16.30
CA LYS A 2 2.34 33.33 15.38
C LYS A 2 2.01 32.88 13.96
N LYS A 3 0.99 33.54 13.39
CA LYS A 3 0.62 33.42 11.99
C LYS A 3 1.78 33.89 11.12
N PHE A 4 2.30 33.06 10.24
CA PHE A 4 3.12 33.51 9.12
C PHE A 4 2.18 33.70 7.92
N MET A 5 1.84 34.97 7.66
CA MET A 5 1.26 35.37 6.37
C MET A 5 2.39 35.32 5.34
N CYS A 6 2.35 34.36 4.43
CA CYS A 6 3.12 34.44 3.17
C CYS A 6 2.33 35.25 2.15
N THR A 7 2.77 36.47 1.92
CA THR A 7 2.29 37.32 0.82
C THR A 7 2.90 36.78 -0.48
N ALA A 8 2.11 36.08 -1.28
CA ALA A 8 2.50 35.64 -2.62
C ALA A 8 2.53 36.86 -3.56
N ALA A 9 3.73 37.27 -3.95
CA ALA A 9 3.90 38.22 -5.04
C ALA A 9 3.59 37.51 -6.37
N VAL A 10 2.50 37.90 -7.01
CA VAL A 10 2.16 37.49 -8.38
C VAL A 10 3.12 38.20 -9.33
N VAL A 11 4.13 37.50 -9.82
CA VAL A 11 4.92 37.92 -10.96
C VAL A 11 4.31 37.26 -12.20
N ALA A 12 3.57 38.04 -12.95
CA ALA A 12 3.06 37.63 -14.26
C ALA A 12 4.22 37.57 -15.27
N PHE A 13 4.72 36.36 -15.55
CA PHE A 13 5.55 36.11 -16.73
C PHE A 13 4.66 35.64 -17.85
N SER A 14 4.47 36.49 -18.85
CA SER A 14 3.89 36.11 -20.15
C SER A 14 4.92 35.31 -20.94
N LEU A 15 4.81 33.99 -20.89
CA LEU A 15 5.52 33.09 -21.78
C LEU A 15 4.69 32.82 -23.01
N TYR A 16 5.11 33.36 -24.15
CA TYR A 16 4.64 32.92 -25.48
C TYR A 16 5.19 31.50 -25.69
N ALA A 17 4.35 30.49 -25.52
CA ALA A 17 4.63 29.12 -25.96
C ALA A 17 4.24 29.02 -27.44
N THR A 18 5.21 28.98 -28.36
CA THR A 18 5.00 28.47 -29.70
C THR A 18 5.04 26.95 -29.64
N ALA A 19 3.86 26.36 -29.53
CA ALA A 19 3.70 24.91 -29.70
C ALA A 19 3.80 24.62 -31.21
N GLN A 20 4.90 23.99 -31.60
CA GLN A 20 5.05 23.39 -32.93
C GLN A 20 4.68 21.91 -32.81
N GLU A 21 3.40 21.62 -33.01
CA GLU A 21 2.86 20.26 -33.01
C GLU A 21 3.30 19.52 -34.27
N LYS A 22 4.07 18.44 -34.07
CA LYS A 22 3.98 17.29 -34.97
C LYS A 22 2.80 16.45 -34.49
N ALA A 23 1.74 16.45 -35.28
CA ALA A 23 0.62 15.53 -35.10
C ALA A 23 1.08 14.11 -35.46
N ASP A 24 1.69 13.41 -34.52
CA ASP A 24 1.68 11.94 -34.52
C ASP A 24 0.27 11.54 -34.08
N SER A 25 -0.42 10.79 -34.95
CA SER A 25 -1.68 10.14 -34.60
C SER A 25 -1.47 9.37 -33.30
N ALA A 26 -2.06 9.87 -32.21
CA ALA A 26 -2.03 9.19 -30.93
C ALA A 26 -2.69 7.81 -31.12
N LYS A 27 -1.88 6.77 -31.29
CA LYS A 27 -2.32 5.42 -31.04
C LYS A 27 -2.65 5.39 -29.57
N ILE A 28 -3.93 5.20 -29.24
CA ILE A 28 -4.35 4.95 -27.87
C ILE A 28 -3.65 3.66 -27.47
N ASP A 29 -2.60 3.77 -26.63
CA ASP A 29 -1.97 2.62 -26.01
C ASP A 29 -3.02 2.02 -25.09
N ILE A 30 -3.61 0.91 -25.58
CA ILE A 30 -4.64 0.19 -24.84
C ILE A 30 -3.97 -0.30 -23.55
N LEU A 31 -4.49 0.09 -22.40
CA LEU A 31 -4.05 -0.27 -21.02
C LEU A 31 -3.74 -1.76 -20.80
N LEU A 32 -4.05 -2.61 -21.76
CA LEU A 32 -3.89 -4.06 -21.70
C LEU A 32 -2.54 -4.59 -22.18
N LEU A 33 -1.84 -3.85 -23.03
CA LEU A 33 -0.59 -4.29 -23.64
C LEU A 33 0.35 -3.11 -23.82
N PRO A 34 0.79 -2.42 -22.77
CA PRO A 34 1.83 -1.45 -22.95
C PRO A 34 3.06 -2.17 -23.51
N ASN A 35 3.47 -1.80 -24.73
CA ASN A 35 4.88 -1.87 -25.08
C ASN A 35 5.57 -0.81 -24.21
N VAL A 36 5.65 -1.06 -22.91
CA VAL A 36 6.52 -0.29 -22.05
C VAL A 36 7.91 -0.69 -22.47
N GLU A 37 8.50 0.02 -23.42
CA GLU A 37 9.92 0.22 -23.43
C GLU A 37 10.21 0.98 -22.13
N LEU A 38 10.35 0.22 -21.07
CA LEU A 38 10.88 0.74 -19.81
C LEU A 38 12.19 1.41 -20.19
N ASN A 39 12.25 2.74 -20.12
CA ASN A 39 13.48 3.48 -20.33
C ASN A 39 14.61 2.72 -19.61
N GLU A 40 15.80 2.66 -20.20
CA GLU A 40 16.96 1.84 -19.76
C GLU A 40 17.26 1.88 -18.25
N VAL A 41 16.60 2.75 -17.51
CA VAL A 41 16.81 3.08 -16.10
C VAL A 41 15.88 2.30 -15.16
N ASN A 42 14.72 1.83 -15.61
CA ASN A 42 13.62 1.50 -14.71
C ASN A 42 13.59 0.08 -14.17
N VAL A 43 14.50 -0.80 -14.53
CA VAL A 43 14.43 -2.17 -14.04
C VAL A 43 15.60 -2.47 -13.11
N LEU A 44 15.38 -2.24 -11.84
CA LEU A 44 16.24 -2.75 -10.76
C LEU A 44 16.19 -4.28 -10.64
N GLY A 45 15.88 -5.00 -11.71
CA GLY A 45 15.77 -6.45 -11.69
C GLY A 45 14.59 -7.01 -10.88
N THR A 46 13.75 -6.16 -10.29
CA THR A 46 12.66 -6.59 -9.39
C THR A 46 11.36 -6.91 -10.13
N TRP A 47 11.14 -6.35 -11.31
CA TRP A 47 9.90 -6.50 -12.05
C TRP A 47 9.87 -7.75 -12.93
N ALA A 48 8.66 -8.31 -13.08
CA ALA A 48 8.43 -9.36 -14.08
C ALA A 48 8.55 -8.76 -15.48
N GLN A 49 9.18 -9.51 -16.39
CA GLN A 49 9.25 -9.09 -17.79
C GLN A 49 7.92 -9.39 -18.51
N LYS A 50 7.67 -8.69 -19.63
CA LYS A 50 6.45 -8.81 -20.42
C LYS A 50 6.07 -10.25 -20.75
N ASN A 51 7.07 -11.10 -21.00
CA ASN A 51 6.85 -12.50 -21.39
C ASN A 51 6.92 -13.48 -20.21
N ASP A 52 7.15 -13.01 -18.99
CA ASP A 52 7.09 -13.87 -17.81
C ASP A 52 5.63 -14.37 -17.62
N PRO A 53 5.42 -15.64 -17.24
CA PRO A 53 4.11 -16.28 -17.18
C PRO A 53 3.29 -15.87 -15.94
N ILE A 54 3.32 -14.60 -15.58
CA ILE A 54 2.69 -14.06 -14.39
C ILE A 54 1.62 -13.06 -14.80
N ALA A 55 0.45 -13.11 -14.16
CA ALA A 55 -0.59 -12.11 -14.35
C ALA A 55 -0.09 -10.76 -13.87
N GLN A 56 0.15 -9.83 -14.79
CA GLN A 56 0.72 -8.52 -14.48
C GLN A 56 0.08 -7.40 -15.29
N ILE A 57 0.05 -6.23 -14.70
CA ILE A 57 -0.39 -4.99 -15.33
C ILE A 57 0.72 -3.96 -15.13
N ASN A 58 1.03 -3.24 -16.19
CA ASN A 58 2.02 -2.18 -16.17
C ASN A 58 1.35 -0.86 -16.56
N LEU A 59 1.59 0.19 -15.79
CA LEU A 59 1.20 1.56 -16.11
C LEU A 59 2.45 2.39 -16.40
N THR A 60 2.40 3.13 -17.51
CA THR A 60 3.44 4.10 -17.87
C THR A 60 3.21 5.42 -17.13
N GLN A 61 4.20 6.32 -17.17
CA GLN A 61 4.03 7.68 -16.65
C GLN A 61 2.81 8.39 -17.25
N LYS A 62 2.57 8.24 -18.54
CA LYS A 62 1.41 8.84 -19.23
C LYS A 62 0.08 8.28 -18.68
N ASP A 63 0.00 6.97 -18.44
CA ASP A 63 -1.20 6.36 -17.86
C ASP A 63 -1.43 6.86 -16.43
N ILE A 64 -0.36 6.96 -15.64
CA ILE A 64 -0.40 7.47 -14.27
C ILE A 64 -0.86 8.93 -14.25
N GLU A 65 -0.30 9.78 -15.11
CA GLU A 65 -0.69 11.20 -15.23
C GLU A 65 -2.17 11.37 -15.58
N ALA A 66 -2.69 10.55 -16.50
CA ALA A 66 -4.11 10.58 -16.89
C ALA A 66 -5.06 10.13 -15.77
N LEU A 67 -4.59 9.23 -14.87
CA LEU A 67 -5.37 8.67 -13.76
C LEU A 67 -5.19 9.43 -12.45
N ASN A 68 -4.11 10.23 -12.32
CA ASN A 68 -3.77 10.94 -11.08
C ASN A 68 -4.64 12.19 -10.88
N THR A 69 -5.81 12.01 -10.30
CA THR A 69 -6.75 13.08 -9.94
C THR A 69 -6.47 13.71 -8.56
N GLY A 70 -5.36 13.35 -7.90
CA GLY A 70 -5.04 13.78 -6.52
C GLY A 70 -5.58 12.84 -5.45
N ARG A 71 -6.23 11.73 -5.83
CA ARG A 71 -6.55 10.62 -4.94
C ARG A 71 -5.34 9.70 -4.81
N ASP A 72 -5.30 8.92 -3.75
CA ASP A 72 -4.20 8.01 -3.48
C ASP A 72 -4.09 6.86 -4.49
N LEU A 73 -2.95 6.18 -4.50
CA LEU A 73 -2.62 5.12 -5.45
C LEU A 73 -3.68 4.01 -5.57
N PRO A 74 -4.37 3.53 -4.52
CA PRO A 74 -5.43 2.54 -4.68
C PRO A 74 -6.48 2.92 -5.72
N TYR A 75 -6.78 4.21 -5.86
CA TYR A 75 -7.75 4.72 -6.83
C TYR A 75 -7.21 4.81 -8.26
N VAL A 76 -5.90 4.86 -8.44
CA VAL A 76 -5.28 4.73 -9.78
C VAL A 76 -5.48 3.31 -10.33
N LEU A 77 -5.54 2.31 -9.43
CA LEU A 77 -5.69 0.90 -9.77
C LEU A 77 -7.14 0.38 -9.69
N GLN A 78 -8.12 1.23 -9.35
CA GLN A 78 -9.51 0.82 -9.11
C GLN A 78 -10.20 0.14 -10.31
N ASP A 79 -9.77 0.45 -11.54
CA ASP A 79 -10.32 -0.13 -12.77
C ASP A 79 -9.58 -1.40 -13.23
N VAL A 80 -8.68 -1.94 -12.40
CA VAL A 80 -7.99 -3.20 -12.67
C VAL A 80 -8.88 -4.38 -12.25
N ALA A 81 -8.99 -5.40 -13.11
CA ALA A 81 -9.79 -6.59 -12.80
C ALA A 81 -9.40 -7.22 -11.45
N GLY A 82 -10.38 -7.46 -10.59
CA GLY A 82 -10.18 -8.05 -9.27
C GLY A 82 -9.58 -7.11 -8.21
N VAL A 83 -9.43 -5.81 -8.51
CA VAL A 83 -9.04 -4.78 -7.54
C VAL A 83 -10.28 -4.07 -7.00
N VAL A 84 -10.32 -3.88 -5.68
CA VAL A 84 -11.33 -3.08 -4.98
C VAL A 84 -10.61 -2.06 -4.13
N SER A 85 -10.92 -0.78 -4.31
CA SER A 85 -10.34 0.34 -3.55
C SER A 85 -11.40 0.96 -2.66
N PHE A 86 -11.02 1.39 -1.47
CA PHE A 86 -11.90 2.07 -0.51
C PHE A 86 -11.11 3.12 0.30
N SER A 87 -11.84 4.01 0.95
CA SER A 87 -11.30 5.14 1.72
C SER A 87 -12.12 5.33 2.99
N ASP A 88 -11.46 5.51 4.11
CA ASP A 88 -12.12 5.75 5.40
C ASP A 88 -12.81 7.12 5.40
N ALA A 89 -12.19 8.13 4.79
CA ALA A 89 -12.82 9.43 4.57
C ALA A 89 -13.87 9.44 3.44
N GLY A 90 -13.99 8.35 2.66
CA GLY A 90 -14.99 8.15 1.61
C GLY A 90 -14.74 8.87 0.28
N ASN A 91 -13.69 9.66 0.13
CA ASN A 91 -13.40 10.45 -1.06
C ASN A 91 -12.07 10.12 -1.78
N GLY A 92 -11.27 9.22 -1.21
CA GLY A 92 -9.99 8.79 -1.78
C GLY A 92 -8.79 9.65 -1.39
N VAL A 93 -8.91 10.48 -0.37
CA VAL A 93 -7.84 11.27 0.25
C VAL A 93 -7.74 10.88 1.72
N GLY A 94 -6.53 10.78 2.27
CA GLY A 94 -6.27 10.35 3.63
C GLY A 94 -6.06 8.84 3.73
N TYR A 95 -6.73 8.16 4.64
CA TYR A 95 -6.62 6.71 4.77
C TYR A 95 -7.35 5.99 3.64
N THR A 96 -6.57 5.34 2.78
CA THR A 96 -7.05 4.60 1.62
C THR A 96 -6.45 3.20 1.58
N ASN A 97 -7.23 2.25 1.09
CA ASN A 97 -6.85 0.86 1.04
C ASN A 97 -7.29 0.21 -0.28
N MET A 98 -6.70 -0.94 -0.58
CA MET A 98 -7.13 -1.78 -1.70
C MET A 98 -7.07 -3.26 -1.35
N ARG A 99 -7.83 -4.04 -2.11
CA ARG A 99 -7.79 -5.50 -2.12
C ARG A 99 -7.55 -6.00 -3.53
N VAL A 100 -6.73 -7.03 -3.67
CA VAL A 100 -6.47 -7.70 -4.96
C VAL A 100 -6.95 -9.13 -4.82
N ARG A 101 -7.95 -9.54 -5.62
CA ARG A 101 -8.60 -10.85 -5.51
C ARG A 101 -9.08 -11.17 -4.08
N GLY A 102 -9.52 -10.13 -3.34
CA GLY A 102 -9.90 -10.21 -1.94
C GLY A 102 -8.75 -10.27 -0.93
N SER A 103 -7.49 -10.38 -1.36
CA SER A 103 -6.32 -10.22 -0.47
C SER A 103 -6.21 -8.78 0.00
N ASP A 104 -6.12 -8.57 1.29
CA ASP A 104 -6.01 -7.24 1.91
C ASP A 104 -4.59 -6.66 1.80
N ILE A 105 -4.44 -5.38 2.18
CA ILE A 105 -3.18 -4.65 2.07
C ILE A 105 -2.03 -5.32 2.84
N THR A 106 -2.32 -6.07 3.91
CA THR A 106 -1.29 -6.77 4.68
C THR A 106 -0.70 -7.98 3.93
N ARG A 107 -1.33 -8.40 2.83
CA ARG A 107 -0.92 -9.49 1.94
C ARG A 107 -0.46 -8.99 0.57
N ILE A 108 -0.41 -7.67 0.38
CA ILE A 108 0.08 -7.02 -0.83
C ILE A 108 1.46 -6.45 -0.55
N ASN A 109 2.47 -7.00 -1.21
CA ASN A 109 3.81 -6.45 -1.14
C ASN A 109 3.91 -5.18 -1.98
N VAL A 110 4.42 -4.11 -1.41
CA VAL A 110 4.62 -2.82 -2.09
C VAL A 110 6.08 -2.44 -2.04
N THR A 111 6.63 -2.06 -3.18
CA THR A 111 8.00 -1.56 -3.28
C THR A 111 8.07 -0.24 -4.03
N VAL A 112 8.91 0.67 -3.57
CA VAL A 112 9.32 1.85 -4.34
C VAL A 112 10.78 1.69 -4.72
N ASN A 113 11.05 1.64 -6.03
CA ASN A 113 12.40 1.41 -6.57
C ASN A 113 13.03 0.07 -6.11
N GLY A 114 12.20 -0.95 -5.85
CA GLY A 114 12.64 -2.24 -5.33
C GLY A 114 12.91 -2.28 -3.82
N ILE A 115 12.66 -1.19 -3.10
CA ILE A 115 12.76 -1.10 -1.64
C ILE A 115 11.37 -1.34 -1.03
N PRO A 116 11.23 -2.24 -0.03
CA PRO A 116 9.95 -2.49 0.65
C PRO A 116 9.38 -1.22 1.30
N MET A 117 8.07 -1.01 1.12
CA MET A 117 7.30 0.08 1.70
C MET A 117 6.35 -0.38 2.81
N ASN A 118 6.05 -1.69 2.86
CA ASN A 118 5.17 -2.21 3.90
C ASN A 118 5.79 -1.98 5.28
N ASP A 119 5.00 -1.46 6.20
CA ASP A 119 5.36 -1.41 7.60
C ASP A 119 5.69 -2.82 8.12
N ALA A 120 6.79 -2.95 8.83
CA ALA A 120 7.34 -4.24 9.19
C ALA A 120 6.49 -4.98 10.25
N GLU A 121 5.76 -4.25 11.09
CA GLU A 121 4.92 -4.81 12.16
C GLU A 121 3.51 -5.12 11.68
N SER A 122 2.82 -4.14 11.06
CA SER A 122 1.43 -4.29 10.58
C SER A 122 1.32 -5.02 9.25
N HIS A 123 2.39 -5.04 8.45
CA HIS A 123 2.47 -5.48 7.06
C HIS A 123 1.66 -4.63 6.06
N GLY A 124 1.05 -3.55 6.52
CA GLY A 124 0.29 -2.63 5.68
C GLY A 124 1.16 -1.58 5.00
N VAL A 125 0.57 -0.85 4.07
CA VAL A 125 1.10 0.41 3.55
C VAL A 125 0.07 1.49 3.80
N PHE A 126 0.49 2.57 4.44
CA PHE A 126 -0.33 3.73 4.72
C PHE A 126 -0.01 4.81 3.68
N TRP A 127 -0.84 4.91 2.63
CA TRP A 127 -0.61 5.84 1.52
C TRP A 127 -0.63 7.29 1.96
N VAL A 128 -1.35 7.57 3.04
CA VAL A 128 -1.43 8.88 3.70
C VAL A 128 -0.05 9.41 4.15
N ASN A 129 0.92 8.53 4.42
CA ASN A 129 2.30 8.89 4.83
C ASN A 129 3.18 9.33 3.64
N THR A 130 2.74 9.06 2.41
CA THR A 130 3.43 9.45 1.17
C THR A 130 2.48 10.14 0.19
N PRO A 131 1.85 11.26 0.59
CA PRO A 131 0.85 11.92 -0.23
C PRO A 131 1.40 12.32 -1.59
N ASP A 132 0.55 12.21 -2.62
CA ASP A 132 0.90 12.59 -3.99
C ASP A 132 2.16 11.89 -4.57
N LEU A 133 2.51 10.70 -4.08
CA LEU A 133 3.66 9.94 -4.58
C LEU A 133 3.52 9.65 -6.09
N MET A 134 2.28 9.55 -6.58
CA MET A 134 1.98 9.32 -8.00
C MET A 134 2.56 10.39 -8.92
N SER A 135 2.65 11.64 -8.47
CA SER A 135 3.28 12.73 -9.24
C SER A 135 4.79 12.56 -9.44
N SER A 136 5.44 11.73 -8.63
CA SER A 136 6.85 11.39 -8.78
C SER A 136 7.07 9.97 -9.34
N THR A 137 6.00 9.26 -9.72
CA THR A 137 6.06 7.88 -10.18
C THR A 137 6.08 7.80 -11.71
N ASN A 138 7.12 7.17 -12.26
CA ASN A 138 7.31 7.02 -13.71
C ASN A 138 6.65 5.75 -14.27
N ALA A 139 6.52 4.72 -13.43
CA ALA A 139 5.91 3.47 -13.83
C ALA A 139 5.37 2.69 -12.62
N ILE A 140 4.34 1.90 -12.84
CA ILE A 140 3.74 0.98 -11.86
C ILE A 140 3.63 -0.40 -12.48
N GLN A 141 3.98 -1.44 -11.72
CA GLN A 141 3.68 -2.82 -12.07
C GLN A 141 2.88 -3.46 -10.92
N LEU A 142 1.70 -3.98 -11.22
CA LEU A 142 0.95 -4.84 -10.32
C LEU A 142 1.06 -6.28 -10.81
N GLN A 143 1.66 -7.17 -10.01
CA GLN A 143 1.65 -8.62 -10.18
C GLN A 143 0.61 -9.21 -9.24
N LYS A 144 -0.28 -10.06 -9.77
CA LYS A 144 -1.30 -10.72 -8.96
C LYS A 144 -0.79 -12.09 -8.48
N GLY A 145 -1.28 -12.57 -7.34
CA GLY A 145 -0.80 -13.80 -6.72
C GLY A 145 0.62 -13.69 -6.13
N VAL A 146 1.32 -14.82 -6.04
CA VAL A 146 2.67 -14.88 -5.43
C VAL A 146 3.70 -14.05 -6.19
N GLY A 147 3.54 -13.85 -7.49
CA GLY A 147 4.46 -13.08 -8.31
C GLY A 147 5.87 -13.68 -8.40
N THR A 148 6.89 -12.87 -8.75
CA THR A 148 8.30 -13.30 -8.79
C THR A 148 8.98 -13.11 -7.45
N SER A 149 10.03 -13.91 -7.16
CA SER A 149 10.88 -13.72 -5.96
C SER A 149 11.69 -12.42 -5.99
N THR A 150 11.84 -11.80 -7.16
CA THR A 150 12.50 -10.51 -7.34
C THR A 150 11.72 -9.34 -6.72
N ASN A 151 10.43 -9.52 -6.40
CA ASN A 151 9.63 -8.54 -5.67
C ASN A 151 10.07 -8.37 -4.20
N GLY A 152 10.98 -9.19 -3.71
CA GLY A 152 11.47 -9.14 -2.34
C GLY A 152 10.76 -10.11 -1.41
N SER A 153 10.88 -9.85 -0.11
CA SER A 153 10.47 -10.77 0.95
C SER A 153 8.95 -10.89 1.13
N GLY A 154 8.21 -9.81 0.90
CA GLY A 154 6.77 -9.73 1.19
C GLY A 154 5.82 -10.27 0.11
N ALA A 155 6.32 -10.80 -1.02
CA ALA A 155 5.49 -11.26 -2.13
C ALA A 155 4.59 -12.44 -1.73
N PHE A 156 3.26 -12.23 -1.68
CA PHE A 156 2.27 -13.22 -1.26
C PHE A 156 0.96 -13.14 -2.08
N GLY A 157 0.00 -12.31 -1.70
CA GLY A 157 -1.30 -12.21 -2.39
C GLY A 157 -1.27 -11.36 -3.66
N ALA A 158 -0.41 -10.34 -3.69
CA ALA A 158 -0.06 -9.52 -4.85
C ALA A 158 1.25 -8.79 -4.59
N SER A 159 1.86 -8.24 -5.64
CA SER A 159 3.03 -7.37 -5.52
C SER A 159 2.85 -6.13 -6.39
N LEU A 160 3.06 -4.97 -5.80
CA LEU A 160 2.96 -3.66 -6.42
C LEU A 160 4.33 -2.98 -6.41
N GLY A 161 4.91 -2.79 -7.57
CA GLY A 161 6.17 -2.08 -7.75
C GLY A 161 5.94 -0.69 -8.32
N LEU A 162 6.49 0.34 -7.68
CA LEU A 162 6.54 1.71 -8.17
C LEU A 162 7.97 2.06 -8.55
N SER A 163 8.16 2.77 -9.64
CA SER A 163 9.46 3.30 -10.04
C SER A 163 9.39 4.83 -10.12
N THR A 164 10.31 5.48 -9.41
CA THR A 164 10.51 6.94 -9.45
C THR A 164 11.87 7.30 -10.05
N LEU A 165 12.70 6.28 -10.38
CA LEU A 165 14.09 6.47 -10.80
C LEU A 165 14.22 7.05 -12.21
N GLY A 166 15.28 7.82 -12.41
CA GLY A 166 15.69 8.34 -13.69
C GLY A 166 15.51 9.85 -13.86
N ALA A 167 16.10 10.35 -14.93
CA ALA A 167 15.95 11.75 -15.30
C ALA A 167 14.52 12.02 -15.79
N GLY A 168 13.82 12.96 -15.17
CA GLY A 168 12.61 13.52 -15.73
C GLY A 168 12.90 14.37 -16.97
N GLU A 169 11.87 14.73 -17.72
CA GLU A 169 11.99 15.71 -18.79
C GLU A 169 12.37 17.08 -18.22
N LYS A 170 13.28 17.79 -18.93
CA LYS A 170 13.68 19.13 -18.48
C LYS A 170 12.49 20.10 -18.49
N GLY A 171 12.17 20.65 -17.33
CA GLY A 171 11.06 21.60 -17.21
C GLY A 171 10.55 21.75 -15.79
N GLY A 172 9.41 22.40 -15.68
CA GLY A 172 8.65 22.53 -14.45
C GLY A 172 7.17 22.40 -14.71
N ARG A 173 6.43 21.92 -13.72
CA ARG A 173 4.97 21.75 -13.79
C ARG A 173 4.34 22.30 -12.52
N ILE A 174 3.22 22.97 -12.67
CA ILE A 174 2.34 23.36 -11.56
C ILE A 174 1.01 22.66 -11.80
N THR A 175 0.58 21.87 -10.81
CA THR A 175 -0.72 21.21 -10.82
C THR A 175 -1.58 21.81 -9.71
N LEU A 176 -2.74 22.34 -10.07
CA LEU A 176 -3.74 22.84 -9.14
C LEU A 176 -5.02 22.04 -9.35
N GLY A 177 -5.60 21.57 -8.28
CA GLY A 177 -6.84 20.80 -8.30
C GLY A 177 -7.82 21.27 -7.25
N ALA A 178 -9.11 21.18 -7.56
CA ALA A 178 -10.20 21.38 -6.61
C ALA A 178 -11.27 20.30 -6.86
N GLY A 179 -11.87 19.80 -5.80
CA GLY A 179 -12.84 18.71 -5.87
C GLY A 179 -13.94 18.82 -4.83
N SER A 180 -14.80 17.81 -4.77
CA SER A 180 -15.85 17.69 -3.78
C SER A 180 -15.25 17.61 -2.37
N TYR A 181 -16.05 17.95 -1.37
CA TYR A 181 -15.68 17.90 0.05
C TYR A 181 -14.49 18.80 0.40
N GLY A 182 -14.47 20.02 -0.16
CA GLY A 182 -13.41 20.99 0.10
C GLY A 182 -12.02 20.55 -0.38
N THR A 183 -11.92 19.48 -1.18
CA THR A 183 -10.63 18.94 -1.62
C THR A 183 -9.88 19.97 -2.47
N GLN A 184 -8.63 20.24 -2.08
CA GLN A 184 -7.70 21.11 -2.80
C GLN A 184 -6.35 20.41 -2.93
N ARG A 185 -5.70 20.60 -4.08
CA ARG A 185 -4.35 20.11 -4.35
C ARG A 185 -3.51 21.19 -4.98
N ALA A 186 -2.27 21.33 -4.52
CA ALA A 186 -1.26 22.16 -5.15
C ALA A 186 0.07 21.39 -5.19
N THR A 187 0.59 21.17 -6.41
CA THR A 187 1.84 20.43 -6.63
C THR A 187 2.75 21.27 -7.51
N LEU A 188 4.02 21.41 -7.12
CA LEU A 188 5.08 22.04 -7.90
C LEU A 188 6.19 21.02 -8.16
N GLU A 189 6.55 20.86 -9.43
CA GLU A 189 7.62 19.97 -9.89
C GLU A 189 8.65 20.78 -10.68
N ALA A 190 9.93 20.40 -10.53
CA ALA A 190 11.02 20.97 -11.32
C ALA A 190 12.07 19.89 -11.62
N ASN A 191 12.45 19.77 -12.90
CA ASN A 191 13.36 18.75 -13.38
C ASN A 191 14.42 19.39 -14.28
N THR A 192 15.69 19.05 -14.05
CA THR A 192 16.79 19.56 -14.86
C THR A 192 16.92 18.87 -16.22
N GLY A 193 16.31 17.68 -16.35
CA GLY A 193 16.65 16.74 -17.40
C GLY A 193 18.08 16.22 -17.26
N LYS A 194 18.43 15.20 -18.04
CA LYS A 194 19.81 14.66 -18.08
C LYS A 194 20.73 15.61 -18.84
N SER A 195 21.79 16.07 -18.19
CA SER A 195 22.83 16.90 -18.81
C SER A 195 23.73 16.10 -19.76
N ALA A 196 24.50 16.77 -20.63
CA ALA A 196 25.49 16.13 -21.48
C ALA A 196 26.57 15.38 -20.70
N SER A 197 26.85 15.78 -19.46
CA SER A 197 27.79 15.10 -18.55
C SER A 197 27.14 13.94 -17.79
N GLY A 198 25.83 13.67 -17.99
CA GLY A 198 25.12 12.53 -17.40
C GLY A 198 24.39 12.81 -16.09
N PHE A 199 24.43 14.03 -15.55
CA PHE A 199 23.77 14.39 -14.28
C PHE A 199 22.34 14.89 -14.49
N TRP A 200 21.47 14.62 -13.50
CA TRP A 200 20.10 15.18 -13.39
C TRP A 200 19.71 15.41 -11.94
N MET A 201 18.65 16.20 -11.75
CA MET A 201 17.98 16.42 -10.49
C MET A 201 16.47 16.59 -10.74
N ASN A 202 15.65 15.96 -9.93
CA ASN A 202 14.19 16.09 -9.91
C ASN A 202 13.74 16.55 -8.52
N THR A 203 12.73 17.40 -8.48
CA THR A 203 12.15 17.90 -7.23
C THR A 203 10.64 18.01 -7.34
N ARG A 204 9.92 17.75 -6.26
CA ARG A 204 8.48 17.99 -6.11
C ARG A 204 8.17 18.40 -4.68
N ILE A 205 7.22 19.33 -4.54
CA ILE A 205 6.52 19.63 -3.29
C ILE A 205 5.03 19.58 -3.55
N SER A 206 4.25 19.10 -2.61
CA SER A 206 2.80 18.96 -2.75
C SER A 206 2.08 19.20 -1.43
N SER A 207 0.87 19.75 -1.54
CA SER A 207 -0.09 19.88 -0.43
C SER A 207 -1.46 19.46 -0.93
N ILE A 208 -2.15 18.61 -0.14
CA ILE A 208 -3.51 18.16 -0.39
C ILE A 208 -4.31 18.36 0.90
N THR A 209 -5.46 19.01 0.80
CA THR A 209 -6.41 19.17 1.91
C THR A 209 -7.78 18.69 1.50
N SER A 210 -8.57 18.16 2.44
CA SER A 210 -9.94 17.74 2.19
C SER A 210 -10.73 17.68 3.50
N ASP A 211 -12.05 17.95 3.44
CA ASP A 211 -12.96 17.77 4.58
C ASP A 211 -13.46 16.31 4.71
N GLY A 212 -13.28 15.48 3.64
CA GLY A 212 -13.82 14.13 3.57
C GLY A 212 -15.32 14.07 3.27
N TYR A 213 -15.78 12.90 2.76
CA TYR A 213 -17.22 12.61 2.61
C TYR A 213 -17.86 12.23 3.96
N VAL A 214 -17.14 11.43 4.76
CA VAL A 214 -17.53 11.06 6.11
C VAL A 214 -17.39 12.29 7.02
N GLU A 215 -18.27 12.44 7.99
CA GLU A 215 -18.26 13.58 8.92
C GLU A 215 -16.94 13.67 9.70
N ARG A 216 -16.41 14.88 9.79
CA ARG A 216 -15.13 15.18 10.47
C ARG A 216 -13.90 14.46 9.92
N ALA A 217 -13.99 13.77 8.77
CA ALA A 217 -12.88 13.03 8.17
C ALA A 217 -11.91 13.95 7.38
N SER A 218 -11.49 15.05 8.00
CA SER A 218 -10.58 16.02 7.39
C SER A 218 -9.16 15.45 7.24
N SER A 219 -8.47 15.87 6.18
CA SER A 219 -7.08 15.53 5.91
C SER A 219 -6.29 16.80 5.54
N ASP A 220 -5.11 16.98 6.14
CA ASP A 220 -4.09 17.96 5.77
C ASP A 220 -2.79 17.21 5.53
N LEU A 221 -2.40 17.12 4.26
CA LEU A 221 -1.32 16.27 3.79
C LEU A 221 -0.27 17.11 3.07
N GLN A 222 0.99 16.94 3.44
CA GLN A 222 2.12 17.63 2.82
C GLN A 222 3.19 16.63 2.45
N SER A 223 3.83 16.81 1.30
CA SER A 223 4.90 15.90 0.88
C SER A 223 5.94 16.57 0.00
N TYR A 224 7.09 15.93 -0.07
CA TYR A 224 8.17 16.33 -0.96
C TYR A 224 8.83 15.11 -1.61
N TYR A 225 9.52 15.34 -2.71
CA TYR A 225 10.38 14.38 -3.41
C TYR A 225 11.59 15.11 -3.95
N VAL A 226 12.77 14.56 -3.77
CA VAL A 226 14.02 15.04 -4.36
C VAL A 226 14.83 13.84 -4.82
N SER A 227 15.31 13.85 -6.05
CA SER A 227 16.32 12.89 -6.51
C SER A 227 17.43 13.59 -7.27
N ALA A 228 18.62 13.03 -7.20
CA ALA A 228 19.76 13.46 -7.99
C ALA A 228 20.57 12.25 -8.42
N GLY A 229 20.97 12.21 -9.69
CA GLY A 229 21.63 11.05 -10.24
C GLY A 229 22.65 11.36 -11.33
N PHE A 230 23.38 10.32 -11.66
CA PHE A 230 24.39 10.28 -12.72
C PHE A 230 24.31 8.98 -13.50
N ALA A 231 24.39 9.06 -14.82
CA ALA A 231 24.52 7.89 -15.70
C ALA A 231 25.57 8.13 -16.77
N GLY A 232 26.62 7.30 -16.76
CA GLY A 232 27.74 7.37 -17.73
C GLY A 232 28.72 6.22 -17.54
N GLY A 233 29.38 5.80 -18.61
CA GLY A 233 30.40 4.76 -18.56
C GLY A 233 29.92 3.38 -18.10
N GLY A 234 28.63 3.05 -18.29
CA GLY A 234 28.03 1.81 -17.79
C GLY A 234 27.58 1.89 -16.32
N HIS A 235 27.85 2.99 -15.63
CA HIS A 235 27.47 3.24 -14.25
C HIS A 235 26.20 4.10 -14.18
N TYR A 236 25.38 3.80 -13.20
CA TYR A 236 24.22 4.58 -12.79
C TYR A 236 24.24 4.72 -11.27
N VAL A 237 24.08 5.93 -10.78
CA VAL A 237 23.94 6.24 -9.36
C VAL A 237 22.79 7.21 -9.19
N GLU A 238 21.89 6.97 -8.25
CA GLU A 238 20.85 7.93 -7.91
C GLU A 238 20.57 7.90 -6.40
N ALA A 239 20.60 9.07 -5.78
CA ALA A 239 20.09 9.29 -4.43
C ALA A 239 18.67 9.83 -4.53
N VAL A 240 17.77 9.25 -3.74
CA VAL A 240 16.35 9.63 -3.67
C VAL A 240 16.00 9.90 -2.22
N ARG A 241 15.33 11.03 -1.97
CA ARG A 241 14.70 11.32 -0.68
C ARG A 241 13.29 11.82 -0.90
N PHE A 242 12.33 11.21 -0.23
CA PHE A 242 10.94 11.62 -0.27
C PHE A 242 10.27 11.33 1.07
N GLY A 243 9.20 12.06 1.34
CA GLY A 243 8.46 11.88 2.57
C GLY A 243 7.22 12.74 2.59
N GLY A 244 6.44 12.56 3.63
CA GLY A 244 5.24 13.31 3.89
C GLY A 244 4.91 13.39 5.36
N GLY A 245 4.05 14.33 5.69
CA GLY A 245 3.40 14.47 6.97
C GLY A 245 1.90 14.57 6.77
N GLU A 246 1.19 13.99 7.70
CA GLU A 246 -0.26 14.02 7.75
C GLU A 246 -0.77 14.58 9.07
N ARG A 247 -1.94 15.20 8.99
CA ARG A 247 -2.86 15.38 10.11
C ARG A 247 -4.25 15.04 9.60
N THR A 248 -4.77 13.88 10.01
CA THR A 248 -6.09 13.39 9.60
C THR A 248 -6.98 13.21 10.82
N TYR A 249 -8.25 13.57 10.71
CA TYR A 249 -9.23 13.20 11.71
C TYR A 249 -9.57 11.72 11.55
N GLN A 250 -9.66 10.99 12.66
CA GLN A 250 -9.92 9.55 12.64
C GLN A 250 -11.31 9.25 12.06
N ALA A 251 -11.38 8.34 11.09
CA ALA A 251 -12.62 7.93 10.45
C ALA A 251 -12.69 6.41 10.20
N TRP A 252 -11.82 5.64 10.85
CA TRP A 252 -11.66 4.19 10.62
C TRP A 252 -12.57 3.28 11.48
N TYR A 253 -13.28 3.82 12.47
CA TYR A 253 -14.09 2.99 13.38
C TYR A 253 -15.32 2.34 12.74
N GLY A 254 -15.79 2.87 11.59
CA GLY A 254 -17.01 2.38 10.95
C GLY A 254 -18.26 2.73 11.75
N VAL A 255 -19.38 2.10 11.41
CA VAL A 255 -20.66 2.24 12.09
C VAL A 255 -21.27 0.86 12.39
N ASP A 256 -22.00 0.75 13.48
CA ASP A 256 -22.71 -0.48 13.86
C ASP A 256 -23.91 -0.76 12.92
N SER A 257 -24.41 -2.01 12.97
CA SER A 257 -25.50 -2.45 12.10
C SER A 257 -26.81 -1.71 12.36
N THR A 258 -27.06 -1.27 13.59
CA THR A 258 -28.27 -0.51 13.95
C THR A 258 -28.23 0.87 13.32
N THR A 259 -27.09 1.55 13.39
CA THR A 259 -26.84 2.83 12.70
C THR A 259 -26.95 2.66 11.19
N MET A 260 -26.34 1.60 10.63
CA MET A 260 -26.34 1.35 9.19
C MET A 260 -27.73 1.04 8.63
N TYR A 261 -28.56 0.27 9.35
CA TYR A 261 -29.83 -0.23 8.85
C TYR A 261 -31.07 0.34 9.58
N GLY A 262 -30.88 1.22 10.54
CA GLY A 262 -31.91 1.78 11.42
C GLY A 262 -32.82 2.85 10.82
N GLY A 263 -32.79 3.06 9.51
CA GLY A 263 -33.72 3.93 8.78
C GLY A 263 -33.20 5.32 8.37
N ALA A 264 -31.99 5.68 8.77
CA ALA A 264 -31.33 6.94 8.35
C ALA A 264 -30.35 6.71 7.19
N TRP A 265 -30.80 6.07 6.12
CA TRP A 265 -29.99 5.65 4.98
C TRP A 265 -29.09 6.75 4.37
N ASP A 266 -29.55 7.99 4.39
CA ASP A 266 -28.79 9.11 3.82
C ASP A 266 -27.69 9.61 4.77
N ALA A 267 -27.84 9.41 6.07
CA ALA A 267 -26.91 9.86 7.11
C ALA A 267 -25.89 8.77 7.48
N ALA A 268 -26.32 7.50 7.57
CA ALA A 268 -25.47 6.39 8.01
C ALA A 268 -24.12 6.29 7.27
N PRO A 269 -24.03 6.44 5.93
CA PRO A 269 -22.74 6.39 5.23
C PRO A 269 -21.78 7.53 5.56
N ARG A 270 -22.27 8.59 6.21
CA ARG A 270 -21.49 9.76 6.63
C ARG A 270 -21.17 9.79 8.12
N THR A 271 -21.82 8.93 8.90
CA THR A 271 -21.64 8.89 10.36
C THR A 271 -20.21 8.51 10.73
N ASN A 272 -19.63 9.26 11.66
CA ASN A 272 -18.32 8.99 12.24
C ASN A 272 -18.45 8.96 13.76
N ALA A 273 -18.14 7.82 14.37
CA ALA A 273 -18.18 7.63 15.82
C ALA A 273 -16.90 8.16 16.52
N ALA A 274 -15.83 8.43 15.78
CA ALA A 274 -14.58 8.91 16.36
C ALA A 274 -14.78 10.28 17.04
N GLY A 275 -14.22 10.43 18.25
CA GLY A 275 -14.28 11.64 19.04
C GLY A 275 -15.68 11.99 19.59
N ALA A 276 -16.66 11.08 19.47
CA ALA A 276 -18.00 11.31 20.04
C ALA A 276 -17.92 11.39 21.57
N ILE A 277 -18.63 12.38 22.13
CA ILE A 277 -18.79 12.59 23.58
C ILE A 277 -20.22 12.20 23.94
N TYR A 278 -20.38 11.30 24.90
CA TYR A 278 -21.66 10.73 25.28
C TYR A 278 -22.13 11.24 26.63
N ASP A 279 -23.47 11.35 26.79
CA ASP A 279 -24.11 11.48 28.11
C ASP A 279 -24.28 10.10 28.78
N ASP A 280 -24.80 10.10 30.01
CA ASP A 280 -25.09 8.87 30.79
C ASP A 280 -26.10 7.92 30.13
N MET A 281 -26.83 8.38 29.11
CA MET A 281 -27.80 7.61 28.33
C MET A 281 -27.25 7.18 26.96
N TRP A 282 -25.95 7.36 26.73
CA TRP A 282 -25.25 7.06 25.45
C TRP A 282 -25.74 7.90 24.25
N ASN A 283 -26.32 9.09 24.50
CA ASN A 283 -26.58 10.04 23.42
C ASN A 283 -25.30 10.84 23.14
N VAL A 284 -25.02 11.09 21.88
CA VAL A 284 -23.92 11.98 21.49
C VAL A 284 -24.30 13.41 21.82
N VAL A 285 -23.55 14.06 22.72
CA VAL A 285 -23.78 15.44 23.18
C VAL A 285 -22.71 16.41 22.68
N GLY A 286 -21.64 15.91 22.07
CA GLY A 286 -20.56 16.71 21.51
C GLY A 286 -19.54 15.86 20.77
N THR A 287 -18.49 16.51 20.27
CA THR A 287 -17.36 15.83 19.63
C THR A 287 -16.06 16.48 20.05
N TYR A 288 -15.00 15.69 20.13
CA TYR A 288 -13.65 16.16 20.36
C TYR A 288 -12.99 16.51 19.03
N ASP A 289 -12.48 17.74 18.89
CA ASP A 289 -11.99 18.26 17.61
C ASP A 289 -10.61 17.72 17.22
N ASP A 290 -9.81 17.26 18.18
CA ASP A 290 -8.45 16.77 17.97
C ASP A 290 -8.34 15.24 18.03
N GLN A 291 -9.42 14.50 17.71
CA GLN A 291 -9.38 13.03 17.51
C GLN A 291 -8.66 12.71 16.21
N VAL A 292 -7.35 12.92 16.18
CA VAL A 292 -6.54 12.93 14.96
C VAL A 292 -5.43 11.89 14.99
N ASP A 293 -5.00 11.51 13.79
CA ASP A 293 -3.70 10.94 13.53
C ASP A 293 -2.77 12.04 13.01
N ASN A 294 -1.54 12.05 13.48
CA ASN A 294 -0.51 12.99 13.11
C ASN A 294 0.81 12.23 12.99
N TYR A 295 1.22 11.91 11.77
CA TYR A 295 2.39 11.10 11.51
C TYR A 295 3.22 11.66 10.37
N GLY A 296 4.54 11.55 10.49
CA GLY A 296 5.49 11.91 9.45
C GLY A 296 6.38 10.73 9.10
N GLN A 297 6.64 10.53 7.81
CA GLN A 297 7.52 9.48 7.35
C GLN A 297 8.46 9.98 6.26
N GLU A 298 9.74 9.63 6.38
CA GLU A 298 10.79 10.01 5.43
C GLU A 298 11.54 8.77 4.92
N HIS A 299 11.78 8.71 3.62
CA HIS A 299 12.49 7.64 2.93
C HIS A 299 13.75 8.20 2.28
N THR A 300 14.89 7.58 2.54
CA THR A 300 16.16 7.87 1.88
C THR A 300 16.66 6.60 1.18
N GLN A 301 17.00 6.69 -0.09
CA GLN A 301 17.46 5.57 -0.89
C GLN A 301 18.72 5.97 -1.67
N LEU A 302 19.68 5.07 -1.79
CA LEU A 302 20.86 5.20 -2.65
C LEU A 302 20.93 3.99 -3.58
N HIS A 303 20.79 4.22 -4.87
CA HIS A 303 20.80 3.20 -5.90
C HIS A 303 22.11 3.24 -6.69
N TYR A 304 22.66 2.06 -6.97
CA TYR A 304 23.81 1.86 -7.85
C TYR A 304 23.54 0.74 -8.85
N ARG A 305 23.92 0.95 -10.10
CA ARG A 305 23.89 -0.08 -11.14
C ARG A 305 25.16 -0.01 -11.99
N TYR A 306 25.68 -1.18 -12.34
CA TYR A 306 26.78 -1.34 -13.28
C TYR A 306 26.43 -2.38 -14.34
N SER A 307 26.47 -1.97 -15.61
CA SER A 307 25.92 -2.74 -16.74
C SER A 307 26.86 -3.77 -17.34
N ASN A 308 28.04 -4.03 -16.79
CA ASN A 308 28.99 -4.99 -17.35
C ASN A 308 29.80 -5.76 -16.30
N LEU A 309 29.13 -6.18 -15.21
CA LEU A 309 29.77 -7.06 -14.24
C LEU A 309 29.63 -8.52 -14.69
N PHE A 310 30.75 -9.16 -15.07
CA PHE A 310 30.78 -10.53 -15.62
C PHE A 310 29.81 -10.74 -16.80
N GLY A 311 29.71 -9.74 -17.68
CA GLY A 311 28.78 -9.77 -18.81
C GLY A 311 27.30 -9.52 -18.48
N GLY A 312 26.99 -9.28 -17.23
CA GLY A 312 25.63 -9.01 -16.75
C GLY A 312 25.50 -7.63 -16.09
N THR A 313 24.33 -7.31 -15.64
CA THR A 313 24.00 -6.07 -14.90
C THR A 313 23.93 -6.37 -13.41
N PHE A 314 24.75 -5.69 -12.64
CA PHE A 314 24.68 -5.65 -11.19
C PHE A 314 23.89 -4.43 -10.74
N ALA A 315 23.00 -4.59 -9.77
CA ALA A 315 22.28 -3.52 -9.09
C ALA A 315 22.33 -3.72 -7.58
N ALA A 316 22.45 -2.62 -6.85
CA ALA A 316 22.37 -2.60 -5.38
C ALA A 316 21.68 -1.33 -4.90
N ALA A 317 21.01 -1.41 -3.77
CA ALA A 317 20.43 -0.26 -3.11
C ALA A 317 20.61 -0.34 -1.60
N LEU A 318 20.80 0.83 -0.99
CA LEU A 318 20.71 1.04 0.46
C LEU A 318 19.49 1.89 0.75
N HIS A 319 18.84 1.64 1.87
CA HIS A 319 17.69 2.43 2.27
C HIS A 319 17.62 2.67 3.77
N HIS A 320 16.97 3.78 4.12
CA HIS A 320 16.55 4.11 5.46
C HIS A 320 15.20 4.81 5.40
N THR A 321 14.25 4.34 6.18
CA THR A 321 12.96 4.98 6.42
C THR A 321 12.86 5.32 7.90
N ALA A 322 12.56 6.56 8.22
CA ALA A 322 12.28 7.02 9.57
C ALA A 322 10.83 7.50 9.65
N GLY A 323 10.13 7.11 10.70
CA GLY A 323 8.76 7.51 10.92
C GLY A 323 8.50 7.84 12.37
N ALA A 324 7.77 8.94 12.64
CA ALA A 324 7.35 9.29 13.99
C ALA A 324 6.00 10.00 13.99
N GLY A 325 5.16 9.66 14.96
CA GLY A 325 3.88 10.31 15.12
C GLY A 325 3.02 9.70 16.20
N TYR A 326 1.80 10.18 16.28
CA TYR A 326 0.84 9.74 17.27
C TYR A 326 -0.59 9.85 16.74
N TYR A 327 -1.46 9.03 17.29
CA TYR A 327 -2.88 9.32 17.23
C TYR A 327 -3.38 9.77 18.62
N GLU A 328 -4.24 10.82 18.60
CA GLU A 328 -4.77 11.48 19.79
C GLU A 328 -6.21 11.06 20.01
N GLU A 329 -6.56 10.71 21.24
CA GLU A 329 -7.88 10.25 21.62
C GLU A 329 -8.37 10.91 22.90
N TYR A 330 -9.64 11.34 22.87
CA TYR A 330 -10.39 11.70 24.06
C TYR A 330 -11.09 10.46 24.62
N ASN A 331 -10.74 10.10 25.83
CA ASN A 331 -11.29 8.93 26.52
C ASN A 331 -12.20 9.39 27.65
N GLN A 332 -13.53 9.13 27.53
CA GLN A 332 -14.50 9.32 28.60
C GLN A 332 -14.42 8.16 29.60
N GLY A 333 -13.59 8.30 30.64
CA GLY A 333 -13.28 7.20 31.55
C GLY A 333 -14.52 6.62 32.24
N SER A 334 -15.46 7.46 32.66
CA SER A 334 -16.72 7.01 33.30
C SER A 334 -17.63 6.24 32.35
N VAL A 335 -17.71 6.64 31.08
CA VAL A 335 -18.54 6.01 30.04
C VAL A 335 -17.91 4.72 29.51
N LEU A 336 -16.59 4.75 29.29
CA LEU A 336 -15.84 3.61 28.73
C LEU A 336 -15.42 2.59 29.78
N GLY A 337 -15.64 2.86 31.08
CA GLY A 337 -15.18 2.01 32.18
C GLY A 337 -13.67 2.02 32.38
N LEU A 338 -12.96 3.05 31.89
CA LEU A 338 -11.53 3.22 32.02
C LEU A 338 -11.22 4.09 33.22
N SER A 339 -10.44 3.59 34.18
CA SER A 339 -10.01 4.29 35.35
C SER A 339 -8.77 5.17 35.08
N PHE A 340 -8.49 6.14 35.93
CA PHE A 340 -7.24 6.88 35.91
C PHE A 340 -6.01 5.98 35.97
N MET A 341 -6.12 4.82 36.66
CA MET A 341 -4.99 3.87 36.78
C MET A 341 -4.64 3.21 35.45
N ASP A 342 -5.60 3.04 34.54
CA ASP A 342 -5.34 2.50 33.19
C ASP A 342 -4.43 3.44 32.37
N PHE A 343 -4.34 4.70 32.78
CA PHE A 343 -3.50 5.72 32.19
C PHE A 343 -2.30 6.11 33.09
N GLY A 344 -1.97 5.28 34.07
CA GLY A 344 -0.86 5.56 34.99
C GLY A 344 -1.12 6.70 35.98
N LEU A 345 -2.35 7.18 36.09
CA LEU A 345 -2.73 8.26 37.01
C LEU A 345 -3.36 7.72 38.29
N MET A 346 -3.16 8.41 39.41
CA MET A 346 -3.75 8.02 40.68
C MET A 346 -5.18 8.58 40.82
N PRO A 347 -6.12 7.82 41.38
CA PRO A 347 -7.41 8.35 41.82
C PRO A 347 -7.24 9.51 42.79
N TYR A 348 -8.24 10.39 42.87
CA TYR A 348 -8.23 11.49 43.82
C TYR A 348 -9.42 11.43 44.80
N TYR A 349 -9.30 12.16 45.91
CA TYR A 349 -10.37 12.26 46.92
C TYR A 349 -11.05 13.61 46.83
N THR A 350 -12.37 13.60 46.85
CA THR A 350 -13.16 14.83 46.96
C THR A 350 -13.02 15.45 48.34
N ALA A 351 -13.51 16.66 48.53
CA ALA A 351 -13.57 17.33 49.85
C ALA A 351 -14.46 16.55 50.85
N SER A 352 -15.43 15.75 50.37
CA SER A 352 -16.26 14.87 51.18
C SER A 352 -15.57 13.55 51.56
N GLY A 353 -14.40 13.25 50.99
CA GLY A 353 -13.65 12.02 51.24
C GLY A 353 -13.98 10.88 50.28
N ASP A 354 -14.80 11.10 49.25
CA ASP A 354 -15.14 10.10 48.26
C ASP A 354 -14.00 9.91 47.27
N THR A 355 -13.72 8.68 46.89
CA THR A 355 -12.71 8.36 45.89
C THR A 355 -13.28 8.54 44.49
N VAL A 356 -12.61 9.34 43.66
CA VAL A 356 -12.88 9.47 42.22
C VAL A 356 -11.79 8.70 41.46
N ALA A 357 -12.18 7.56 40.92
CA ALA A 357 -11.27 6.66 40.19
C ALA A 357 -11.42 6.79 38.67
N TYR A 358 -12.49 7.37 38.17
CA TYR A 358 -12.81 7.50 36.76
C TYR A 358 -12.94 8.98 36.39
N GLY A 359 -12.48 9.31 35.21
CA GLY A 359 -12.62 10.66 34.65
C GLY A 359 -12.03 10.71 33.26
N ASP A 360 -12.24 11.81 32.59
CA ASP A 360 -11.85 11.97 31.22
C ASP A 360 -10.34 12.24 31.09
N VAL A 361 -9.73 11.65 30.08
CA VAL A 361 -8.32 11.82 29.74
C VAL A 361 -8.16 11.98 28.23
N VAL A 362 -7.19 12.82 27.84
CA VAL A 362 -6.70 12.89 26.47
C VAL A 362 -5.34 12.22 26.40
N THR A 363 -5.22 11.27 25.52
CA THR A 363 -3.99 10.50 25.35
C THR A 363 -3.42 10.68 23.95
N ARG A 364 -2.08 10.58 23.83
CA ARG A 364 -1.37 10.38 22.57
C ARG A 364 -0.68 9.04 22.60
N LYS A 365 -0.95 8.22 21.60
CA LYS A 365 -0.34 6.90 21.42
C LYS A 365 0.67 7.02 20.29
N TRP A 366 1.95 6.93 20.64
CA TRP A 366 3.08 7.22 19.79
C TRP A 366 3.65 5.95 19.15
N LEU A 367 4.13 6.12 17.93
CA LEU A 367 5.06 5.23 17.25
C LEU A 367 6.26 6.07 16.79
N ASP A 368 7.48 5.59 17.08
CA ASP A 368 8.74 6.11 16.58
C ASP A 368 9.54 4.94 16.03
N ASN A 369 9.87 4.97 14.74
CA ASN A 369 10.44 3.80 14.09
C ASN A 369 11.49 4.12 13.04
N ASP A 370 12.43 3.19 12.91
CA ASP A 370 13.46 3.15 11.87
C ASP A 370 13.39 1.82 11.11
N PHE A 371 13.47 1.88 9.79
CA PHE A 371 13.57 0.71 8.92
C PHE A 371 14.70 0.91 7.92
N TYR A 372 15.70 0.06 7.95
CA TYR A 372 16.87 0.20 7.10
C TYR A 372 17.36 -1.13 6.55
N GLY A 373 18.12 -1.08 5.46
CA GLY A 373 18.60 -2.30 4.84
C GLY A 373 19.29 -2.09 3.52
N ALA A 374 19.55 -3.22 2.88
CA ALA A 374 20.21 -3.28 1.57
C ALA A 374 19.55 -4.35 0.70
N THR A 375 19.47 -4.07 -0.59
CA THR A 375 19.10 -5.06 -1.62
C THR A 375 20.18 -5.15 -2.67
N SER A 376 20.32 -6.31 -3.32
CA SER A 376 21.22 -6.46 -4.46
C SER A 376 20.70 -7.51 -5.44
N SER A 377 21.05 -7.35 -6.71
CA SER A 377 20.77 -8.33 -7.76
C SER A 377 21.84 -8.31 -8.84
N TRP A 378 21.99 -9.45 -9.50
CA TRP A 378 22.80 -9.59 -10.71
C TRP A 378 21.97 -10.33 -11.75
N THR A 379 21.87 -9.75 -12.95
CA THR A 379 21.11 -10.29 -14.07
C THR A 379 22.03 -10.48 -15.26
N TYR A 380 22.03 -11.69 -15.81
CA TYR A 380 22.73 -12.05 -17.03
C TYR A 380 21.74 -12.52 -18.09
N GLU A 381 21.86 -11.97 -19.29
CA GLU A 381 21.01 -12.32 -20.43
C GLU A 381 21.88 -12.59 -21.66
N ASN A 382 21.77 -13.79 -22.21
CA ASN A 382 22.46 -14.17 -23.43
C ASN A 382 21.80 -15.36 -24.13
N GLY A 383 21.67 -15.31 -25.48
CA GLY A 383 21.21 -16.42 -26.28
C GLY A 383 19.82 -16.97 -25.89
N GLY A 384 18.92 -16.12 -25.43
CA GLY A 384 17.58 -16.52 -24.97
C GLY A 384 17.56 -17.07 -23.54
N GLN A 385 18.67 -17.08 -22.84
CA GLN A 385 18.77 -17.45 -21.44
C GLN A 385 18.86 -16.20 -20.56
N ARG A 386 18.17 -16.22 -19.43
CA ARG A 386 18.25 -15.19 -18.39
C ARG A 386 18.49 -15.86 -17.05
N VAL A 387 19.57 -15.47 -16.37
CA VAL A 387 19.87 -15.84 -14.99
C VAL A 387 19.77 -14.60 -14.13
N GLN A 388 19.10 -14.70 -13.00
CA GLN A 388 19.02 -13.61 -12.03
C GLN A 388 19.24 -14.16 -10.62
N LEU A 389 20.19 -13.56 -9.91
CA LEU A 389 20.50 -13.85 -8.52
C LEU A 389 20.31 -12.57 -7.72
N GLY A 390 19.81 -12.67 -6.52
CA GLY A 390 19.68 -11.48 -5.68
C GLY A 390 19.17 -11.79 -4.31
N GLY A 391 18.92 -10.73 -3.54
CA GLY A 391 18.40 -10.82 -2.18
C GLY A 391 18.43 -9.48 -1.47
N GLY A 392 18.03 -9.50 -0.21
CA GLY A 392 18.02 -8.33 0.64
C GLY A 392 18.13 -8.68 2.11
N VAL A 393 18.56 -7.71 2.89
CA VAL A 393 18.60 -7.75 4.35
C VAL A 393 18.01 -6.46 4.88
N HIS A 394 17.12 -6.56 5.86
CA HIS A 394 16.38 -5.44 6.41
C HIS A 394 16.25 -5.58 7.91
N ARG A 395 16.29 -4.46 8.62
CA ARG A 395 16.02 -4.38 10.06
C ARG A 395 15.06 -3.24 10.33
N TYR A 396 14.07 -3.52 11.14
CA TYR A 396 13.12 -2.57 11.70
C TYR A 396 13.30 -2.50 13.21
N GLU A 397 13.21 -1.29 13.74
CA GLU A 397 13.20 -0.98 15.16
C GLU A 397 12.06 0.01 15.41
N GLY A 398 11.16 -0.30 16.34
CA GLY A 398 9.98 0.52 16.64
C GLY A 398 9.77 0.67 18.13
N ALA A 399 9.57 1.90 18.60
CA ALA A 399 9.20 2.24 19.95
C ALA A 399 7.72 2.66 20.00
N HIS A 400 6.95 2.01 20.88
CA HIS A 400 5.54 2.28 21.14
C HIS A 400 5.38 2.84 22.54
N PHE A 401 4.78 4.01 22.69
CA PHE A 401 4.54 4.58 24.01
C PHE A 401 3.28 5.44 24.03
N GLY A 402 2.63 5.50 25.20
CA GLY A 402 1.44 6.32 25.40
C GLY A 402 1.69 7.43 26.41
N ARG A 403 1.22 8.64 26.09
CA ARG A 403 1.30 9.81 26.98
C ARG A 403 -0.07 10.38 27.27
N VAL A 404 -0.30 10.77 28.52
CA VAL A 404 -1.48 11.55 28.90
C VAL A 404 -1.14 13.02 28.74
N ILE A 405 -1.88 13.75 27.91
CA ILE A 405 -1.66 15.19 27.67
C ILE A 405 -2.68 16.07 28.41
N TRP A 406 -3.79 15.49 28.84
CA TRP A 406 -4.79 16.16 29.67
C TRP A 406 -5.60 15.12 30.47
N ALA A 407 -6.01 15.48 31.67
CA ALA A 407 -6.91 14.66 32.48
C ALA A 407 -7.83 15.56 33.32
N ASN A 408 -9.07 15.14 33.47
CA ASN A 408 -10.01 15.74 34.43
C ASN A 408 -9.74 15.21 35.85
N ASN A 409 -8.50 15.47 36.31
CA ASN A 409 -8.03 15.04 37.64
C ASN A 409 -7.25 16.20 38.28
N PRO A 410 -7.77 16.83 39.36
CA PRO A 410 -7.19 18.03 39.94
C PRO A 410 -5.81 17.82 40.59
N ASN A 411 -5.44 16.56 40.86
CA ASN A 411 -4.16 16.23 41.51
C ASN A 411 -3.03 15.96 40.51
N VAL A 412 -3.31 15.97 39.21
CA VAL A 412 -2.28 15.78 38.18
C VAL A 412 -1.57 17.09 37.94
N SER A 413 -0.36 17.23 38.47
CA SER A 413 0.49 18.43 38.33
C SER A 413 1.49 18.36 37.20
N THR A 414 1.81 17.15 36.71
CA THR A 414 2.73 16.89 35.60
C THR A 414 2.09 15.86 34.66
N LEU A 415 1.78 16.28 33.46
CA LEU A 415 1.41 15.45 32.33
C LEU A 415 2.71 15.16 31.56
N ASP A 416 2.69 14.29 30.57
CA ASP A 416 3.80 13.78 29.75
C ASP A 416 4.53 12.54 30.30
N GLY A 417 4.07 11.92 31.38
CA GLY A 417 4.49 10.58 31.78
C GLY A 417 4.01 9.54 30.78
N GLU A 418 4.86 8.58 30.45
CA GLU A 418 4.49 7.45 29.62
C GLU A 418 3.75 6.40 30.46
N TYR A 419 2.49 6.10 30.10
CA TYR A 419 1.69 5.11 30.83
C TYR A 419 1.87 3.68 30.28
N TYR A 420 2.42 3.54 29.08
CA TYR A 420 3.02 2.29 28.58
C TYR A 420 4.23 2.61 27.71
N THR A 421 5.15 1.66 27.65
CA THR A 421 6.29 1.61 26.71
C THR A 421 6.47 0.20 26.20
N GLY A 422 6.88 0.06 24.96
CA GLY A 422 7.20 -1.21 24.35
C GLY A 422 8.06 -1.03 23.11
N ASP A 423 8.93 -2.00 22.88
CA ASP A 423 9.86 -2.00 21.76
C ASP A 423 9.60 -3.21 20.87
N ALA A 424 9.79 -3.03 19.56
CA ALA A 424 9.73 -4.09 18.58
C ALA A 424 10.96 -4.08 17.67
N VAL A 425 11.43 -5.26 17.32
CA VAL A 425 12.53 -5.48 16.38
C VAL A 425 12.13 -6.55 15.38
N LYS A 426 12.35 -6.28 14.09
CA LYS A 426 12.15 -7.29 13.04
C LYS A 426 13.34 -7.34 12.10
N ASP A 427 13.95 -8.51 12.01
CA ASP A 427 15.01 -8.82 11.04
C ASP A 427 14.42 -9.67 9.91
N ASP A 428 14.67 -9.27 8.66
CA ASP A 428 14.24 -9.96 7.44
C ASP A 428 15.41 -10.11 6.49
N ALA A 429 15.67 -11.34 6.05
CA ALA A 429 16.71 -11.62 5.08
C ALA A 429 16.20 -12.60 4.03
N ASN A 430 16.50 -12.34 2.77
CA ASN A 430 16.14 -13.26 1.70
C ASN A 430 17.25 -13.37 0.64
N ILE A 431 17.26 -14.54 -0.02
CA ILE A 431 18.06 -14.79 -1.21
C ILE A 431 17.21 -15.51 -2.24
N TYR A 432 17.39 -15.18 -3.50
CA TYR A 432 16.66 -15.83 -4.59
C TYR A 432 17.54 -16.11 -5.80
N ALA A 433 17.14 -17.13 -6.56
CA ALA A 433 17.68 -17.47 -7.86
C ALA A 433 16.55 -17.69 -8.86
N LYS A 434 16.66 -17.08 -10.04
CA LYS A 434 15.70 -17.20 -11.13
C LYS A 434 16.43 -17.58 -12.41
N TYR A 435 15.87 -18.54 -13.16
CA TYR A 435 16.33 -18.95 -14.48
C TYR A 435 15.18 -18.95 -15.47
N ALA A 436 15.35 -18.32 -16.60
CA ALA A 436 14.40 -18.38 -17.69
C ALA A 436 15.14 -18.68 -18.99
N VAL A 437 14.52 -19.51 -19.83
CA VAL A 437 15.05 -19.85 -21.15
C VAL A 437 13.94 -19.73 -22.18
N THR A 438 14.24 -19.03 -23.27
CA THR A 438 13.38 -18.89 -24.44
C THR A 438 13.96 -19.69 -25.59
N SER A 439 13.20 -20.64 -26.10
CA SER A 439 13.53 -21.41 -27.29
C SER A 439 12.37 -21.34 -28.27
N ASN A 440 12.60 -20.78 -29.45
CA ASN A 440 11.54 -20.48 -30.43
C ASN A 440 10.39 -19.68 -29.77
N ASN A 441 9.20 -20.28 -29.70
CA ASN A 441 7.99 -19.67 -29.20
C ASN A 441 7.72 -19.99 -27.71
N LEU A 442 8.56 -20.79 -27.06
CA LEU A 442 8.39 -21.23 -25.67
C LEU A 442 9.42 -20.57 -24.75
N LEU A 443 8.93 -19.88 -23.73
CA LEU A 443 9.69 -19.49 -22.55
C LEU A 443 9.37 -20.44 -21.41
N VAL A 444 10.39 -20.96 -20.73
CA VAL A 444 10.27 -21.71 -19.49
C VAL A 444 11.01 -20.97 -18.39
N TYR A 445 10.42 -20.94 -17.21
CA TYR A 445 10.87 -20.14 -16.10
C TYR A 445 10.85 -20.98 -14.82
N ALA A 446 11.89 -20.86 -14.01
CA ALA A 446 11.99 -21.40 -12.66
C ALA A 446 12.58 -20.34 -11.71
N ASP A 447 12.06 -20.26 -10.51
CA ASP A 447 12.42 -19.26 -9.50
C ASP A 447 12.32 -19.89 -8.12
N ALA A 448 13.25 -19.61 -7.24
CA ALA A 448 13.21 -20.06 -5.85
C ALA A 448 13.77 -18.98 -4.93
N GLN A 449 13.11 -18.80 -3.80
CA GLN A 449 13.52 -17.88 -2.74
C GLN A 449 13.61 -18.64 -1.42
N TYR A 450 14.64 -18.35 -0.64
CA TYR A 450 14.69 -18.62 0.79
C TYR A 450 14.60 -17.31 1.55
N ARG A 451 13.75 -17.29 2.61
CA ARG A 451 13.54 -16.11 3.45
C ARG A 451 13.61 -16.51 4.93
N TYR A 452 14.36 -15.73 5.70
CA TYR A 452 14.45 -15.77 7.15
C TYR A 452 13.78 -14.52 7.73
N VAL A 453 12.97 -14.70 8.78
CA VAL A 453 12.35 -13.60 9.53
C VAL A 453 12.47 -13.90 11.02
N ASN A 454 12.94 -12.93 11.80
CA ASN A 454 12.77 -12.90 13.24
C ASN A 454 11.98 -11.65 13.62
N HIS A 455 10.94 -11.79 14.42
CA HIS A 455 10.11 -10.70 14.90
C HIS A 455 9.91 -10.85 16.41
N SER A 456 10.39 -9.87 17.15
CA SER A 456 10.27 -9.79 18.60
C SER A 456 9.64 -8.47 19.03
N SER A 457 8.88 -8.52 20.11
CA SER A 457 8.31 -7.35 20.78
C SER A 457 8.31 -7.57 22.28
N THR A 458 8.52 -6.49 23.02
CA THR A 458 8.53 -6.50 24.50
C THR A 458 7.81 -5.27 25.03
N GLY A 459 7.20 -5.38 26.21
CA GLY A 459 6.56 -4.27 26.91
C GLY A 459 5.08 -4.12 26.61
N GLY A 460 4.58 -2.90 26.75
CA GLY A 460 3.20 -2.52 26.55
C GLY A 460 2.89 -2.04 25.12
N SER A 461 1.62 -1.95 24.82
CA SER A 461 1.09 -1.29 23.65
C SER A 461 -0.21 -0.56 23.98
N ALA A 462 -0.76 0.17 23.02
CA ALA A 462 -2.04 0.84 23.14
C ALA A 462 -3.20 -0.09 23.58
N THR A 463 -3.07 -1.39 23.34
CA THR A 463 -4.11 -2.40 23.55
C THR A 463 -3.71 -3.50 24.55
N GLY A 464 -2.62 -3.29 25.29
CA GLY A 464 -2.12 -4.20 26.31
C GLY A 464 -0.71 -4.73 26.02
N PRO A 465 -0.24 -5.76 26.76
CA PRO A 465 1.09 -6.31 26.59
C PRO A 465 1.31 -6.93 25.20
N ALA A 466 2.47 -6.68 24.60
CA ALA A 466 2.89 -7.25 23.33
C ALA A 466 4.27 -7.93 23.51
N ASN A 467 4.29 -9.13 24.09
CA ASN A 467 5.51 -9.87 24.39
C ASN A 467 5.56 -11.15 23.55
N PHE A 468 6.44 -11.17 22.55
CA PHE A 468 6.69 -12.37 21.73
C PHE A 468 8.09 -12.30 21.11
N ASP A 469 8.61 -13.47 20.73
CA ASP A 469 9.82 -13.64 19.92
C ASP A 469 9.61 -14.84 19.00
N ARG A 470 9.52 -14.57 17.69
CA ARG A 470 9.14 -15.57 16.68
C ARG A 470 10.10 -15.56 15.50
N THR A 471 10.57 -16.74 15.16
CA THR A 471 11.43 -16.97 14.00
C THR A 471 10.72 -17.83 12.96
N PHE A 472 10.81 -17.42 11.69
CA PHE A 472 10.23 -18.12 10.55
C PHE A 472 11.29 -18.34 9.47
N ASN A 473 11.19 -19.49 8.79
CA ASN A 473 12.03 -19.84 7.65
C ASN A 473 11.14 -20.33 6.52
N PHE A 474 11.25 -19.72 5.34
CA PHE A 474 10.38 -19.99 4.22
C PHE A 474 11.17 -20.40 2.98
N PHE A 475 10.63 -21.37 2.24
CA PHE A 475 11.10 -21.73 0.92
C PHE A 475 9.97 -21.57 -0.08
N ASN A 476 10.15 -20.69 -1.07
CA ASN A 476 9.13 -20.25 -2.02
C ASN A 476 9.55 -20.59 -3.46
N PRO A 477 9.33 -21.85 -3.92
CA PRO A 477 9.59 -22.24 -5.30
C PRO A 477 8.47 -21.79 -6.24
N LYS A 478 8.83 -21.48 -7.49
CA LYS A 478 7.91 -21.04 -8.54
C LYS A 478 8.37 -21.58 -9.88
N VAL A 479 7.43 -21.93 -10.73
CA VAL A 479 7.69 -22.38 -12.11
C VAL A 479 6.62 -21.81 -13.04
N GLY A 480 6.95 -21.68 -14.30
CA GLY A 480 5.97 -21.27 -15.28
C GLY A 480 6.47 -21.38 -16.71
N MET A 481 5.56 -21.21 -17.63
CA MET A 481 5.84 -21.23 -19.07
C MET A 481 4.97 -20.21 -19.80
N THR A 482 5.52 -19.64 -20.86
CA THR A 482 4.78 -18.82 -21.81
C THR A 482 5.00 -19.38 -23.22
N TYR A 483 3.91 -19.59 -23.95
CA TYR A 483 3.94 -20.08 -25.32
C TYR A 483 3.29 -19.07 -26.28
N ASN A 484 4.08 -18.60 -27.25
CA ASN A 484 3.57 -17.73 -28.30
C ASN A 484 3.01 -18.57 -29.45
N LEU A 485 1.67 -18.54 -29.58
CA LEU A 485 0.95 -19.29 -30.61
C LEU A 485 1.08 -18.66 -32.02
N GLY A 486 1.67 -17.45 -32.12
CA GLY A 486 1.69 -16.64 -33.33
C GLY A 486 0.46 -15.73 -33.46
N GLY A 487 0.51 -14.73 -34.34
CA GLY A 487 -0.62 -13.80 -34.57
C GLY A 487 -1.03 -13.00 -33.33
N ASN A 488 -0.09 -12.61 -32.46
CA ASN A 488 -0.32 -11.89 -31.18
C ASN A 488 -1.06 -12.73 -30.10
N GLN A 489 -1.11 -14.05 -30.25
CA GLN A 489 -1.71 -14.94 -29.28
C GLN A 489 -0.65 -15.48 -28.32
N VAL A 490 -0.83 -15.27 -27.03
CA VAL A 490 0.12 -15.71 -26.00
C VAL A 490 -0.64 -16.49 -24.93
N PHE A 491 -0.18 -17.70 -24.65
CA PHE A 491 -0.67 -18.53 -23.56
C PHE A 491 0.41 -18.61 -22.46
N GLY A 492 0.00 -18.50 -21.20
CA GLY A 492 0.87 -18.65 -20.03
C GLY A 492 0.29 -19.60 -19.01
N ALA A 493 1.16 -20.31 -18.31
CA ALA A 493 0.82 -21.13 -17.15
C ALA A 493 1.87 -20.91 -16.05
N TYR A 494 1.43 -20.78 -14.81
CA TYR A 494 2.28 -20.50 -13.67
C TYR A 494 1.81 -21.26 -12.45
N ALA A 495 2.76 -21.69 -11.60
CA ALA A 495 2.50 -22.21 -10.27
C ALA A 495 3.60 -21.72 -9.31
N GLY A 496 3.21 -21.22 -8.14
CA GLY A 496 4.14 -20.72 -7.16
C GLY A 496 3.68 -20.97 -5.72
N VAL A 497 4.64 -21.12 -4.82
CA VAL A 497 4.39 -21.18 -3.38
C VAL A 497 4.86 -19.88 -2.73
N GLY A 498 4.03 -19.31 -1.87
CA GLY A 498 4.36 -18.18 -1.02
C GLY A 498 4.05 -18.49 0.45
N HIS A 499 4.81 -17.87 1.33
CA HIS A 499 4.56 -17.92 2.78
C HIS A 499 4.54 -16.50 3.34
N ARG A 500 3.78 -16.34 4.44
CA ARG A 500 3.70 -15.08 5.18
C ARG A 500 3.60 -15.38 6.68
N GLU A 501 4.42 -14.70 7.46
CA GLU A 501 4.36 -14.73 8.92
C GLU A 501 3.14 -13.94 9.43
N PRO A 502 2.62 -14.23 10.65
CA PRO A 502 1.68 -13.37 11.37
C PRO A 502 2.26 -11.98 11.60
N ASN A 503 1.41 -10.96 11.57
CA ASN A 503 1.81 -9.60 11.91
C ASN A 503 1.81 -9.38 13.44
N ARG A 504 2.20 -8.17 13.90
CA ARG A 504 2.22 -7.83 15.33
C ARG A 504 0.86 -8.01 16.00
N THR A 505 -0.19 -7.48 15.40
CA THR A 505 -1.57 -7.58 15.93
C THR A 505 -2.02 -9.04 16.04
N ASP A 506 -1.73 -9.87 15.02
CA ASP A 506 -2.04 -11.29 15.06
C ASP A 506 -1.34 -11.99 16.24
N LEU A 507 -0.05 -11.69 16.47
CA LEU A 507 0.74 -12.29 17.56
C LEU A 507 0.33 -11.79 18.94
N GLN A 508 -0.04 -10.51 19.06
CA GLN A 508 -0.45 -9.89 20.31
C GLN A 508 -1.78 -10.43 20.83
N TYR A 509 -2.76 -10.60 19.94
CA TYR A 509 -4.11 -11.05 20.30
C TYR A 509 -4.28 -12.58 20.30
N ALA A 510 -3.28 -13.32 19.84
CA ALA A 510 -3.34 -14.77 19.90
C ALA A 510 -3.38 -15.25 21.36
N ALA A 511 -4.23 -16.22 21.67
CA ALA A 511 -4.25 -16.87 22.99
C ALA A 511 -2.89 -17.50 23.36
N ASP A 512 -2.17 -17.99 22.36
CA ASP A 512 -0.77 -18.39 22.42
C ASP A 512 -0.07 -17.97 21.13
N ALA A 513 0.77 -16.95 21.21
CA ALA A 513 1.55 -16.47 20.08
C ALA A 513 2.44 -17.56 19.45
N ASN A 514 2.87 -18.57 20.23
CA ASN A 514 3.69 -19.68 19.74
C ASN A 514 2.87 -20.72 18.95
N ALA A 515 1.58 -20.82 19.19
CA ALA A 515 0.69 -21.73 18.46
C ALA A 515 0.28 -21.17 17.09
N LEU A 516 0.33 -19.84 16.90
CA LEU A 516 -0.06 -19.20 15.65
C LEU A 516 0.89 -19.58 14.52
N GLN A 517 0.32 -20.06 13.40
CA GLN A 517 1.08 -20.56 12.27
C GLN A 517 1.22 -19.53 11.17
N ALA A 518 2.33 -19.60 10.43
CA ALA A 518 2.48 -18.84 9.20
C ALA A 518 1.50 -19.31 8.12
N GLU A 519 1.01 -18.37 7.32
CA GLU A 519 0.20 -18.67 6.14
C GLU A 519 1.06 -19.27 5.03
N ARG A 520 0.53 -20.28 4.32
CA ARG A 520 1.12 -20.81 3.10
C ARG A 520 0.09 -20.77 1.97
N MET A 521 0.48 -20.32 0.80
CA MET A 521 -0.34 -20.29 -0.40
C MET A 521 0.33 -21.06 -1.54
N LEU A 522 -0.43 -21.93 -2.21
CA LEU A 522 -0.13 -22.45 -3.54
C LEU A 522 -0.98 -21.68 -4.53
N ASP A 523 -0.33 -20.95 -5.42
CA ASP A 523 -0.94 -20.14 -6.47
C ASP A 523 -0.77 -20.82 -7.82
N MET A 524 -1.84 -21.00 -8.58
CA MET A 524 -1.86 -21.58 -9.91
C MET A 524 -2.62 -20.65 -10.85
N GLU A 525 -2.00 -20.29 -11.98
CA GLU A 525 -2.57 -19.35 -12.93
C GLU A 525 -2.47 -19.87 -14.37
N PHE A 526 -3.47 -19.54 -15.16
CA PHE A 526 -3.50 -19.74 -16.60
C PHE A 526 -3.95 -18.45 -17.25
N ASN A 527 -3.15 -17.91 -18.15
CA ASN A 527 -3.48 -16.69 -18.86
C ASN A 527 -3.48 -16.89 -20.37
N PHE A 528 -4.37 -16.18 -21.04
CA PHE A 528 -4.43 -16.11 -22.49
C PHE A 528 -4.64 -14.67 -22.92
N ARG A 529 -3.73 -14.15 -23.74
CA ARG A 529 -3.79 -12.81 -24.34
C ARG A 529 -3.91 -12.92 -25.84
N ASN A 530 -4.71 -12.03 -26.41
CA ASN A 530 -4.78 -11.86 -27.86
C ASN A 530 -5.08 -10.41 -28.22
N SER A 531 -4.52 -9.95 -29.34
CA SER A 531 -4.74 -8.58 -29.82
C SER A 531 -4.81 -8.53 -31.33
N GLY A 532 -5.64 -7.60 -31.83
CA GLY A 532 -5.72 -7.20 -33.23
C GLY A 532 -5.34 -5.73 -33.38
N GLU A 533 -5.68 -5.13 -34.55
CA GLU A 533 -5.37 -3.72 -34.82
C GLU A 533 -6.16 -2.75 -33.93
N LYS A 534 -7.39 -3.09 -33.55
CA LYS A 534 -8.32 -2.22 -32.81
C LYS A 534 -8.83 -2.80 -31.51
N TRP A 535 -8.36 -3.95 -31.13
CA TRP A 535 -8.83 -4.65 -29.92
C TRP A 535 -7.71 -5.45 -29.28
N ALA A 536 -7.83 -5.60 -27.97
CA ALA A 536 -7.02 -6.52 -27.20
C ALA A 536 -7.84 -7.08 -26.06
N PHE A 537 -7.53 -8.31 -25.64
CA PHE A 537 -8.08 -8.87 -24.42
C PHE A 537 -7.07 -9.77 -23.71
N ASP A 538 -7.26 -9.88 -22.40
CA ASP A 538 -6.55 -10.77 -21.50
C ASP A 538 -7.58 -11.55 -20.69
N VAL A 539 -7.40 -12.87 -20.58
CA VAL A 539 -8.20 -13.75 -19.72
C VAL A 539 -7.23 -14.45 -18.76
N ASN A 540 -7.48 -14.32 -17.47
CA ASN A 540 -6.72 -15.03 -16.45
C ASN A 540 -7.66 -15.91 -15.62
N ALA A 541 -7.35 -17.21 -15.51
CA ALA A 541 -7.98 -18.13 -14.57
C ALA A 541 -6.99 -18.48 -13.47
N TYR A 542 -7.41 -18.39 -12.21
CA TYR A 542 -6.53 -18.62 -11.08
C TYR A 542 -7.17 -19.49 -10.00
N ARG A 543 -6.31 -20.20 -9.25
CA ARG A 543 -6.65 -20.85 -7.99
C ARG A 543 -5.53 -20.65 -6.97
N GLN A 544 -5.86 -20.02 -5.86
CA GLN A 544 -5.01 -19.79 -4.71
C GLN A 544 -5.49 -20.68 -3.56
N GLN A 545 -4.72 -21.67 -3.18
CA GLN A 545 -5.04 -22.61 -2.10
C GLN A 545 -4.19 -22.29 -0.89
N TYR A 546 -4.84 -21.99 0.24
CA TYR A 546 -4.19 -21.60 1.48
C TYR A 546 -4.18 -22.74 2.48
N GLN A 547 -3.12 -22.78 3.27
CA GLN A 547 -3.01 -23.52 4.53
C GLN A 547 -2.74 -22.50 5.64
N ASN A 548 -3.44 -22.66 6.77
CA ASN A 548 -3.31 -21.81 7.93
C ASN A 548 -3.53 -20.32 7.64
N GLN A 549 -4.46 -19.97 6.72
CA GLN A 549 -4.78 -18.57 6.44
C GLN A 549 -5.28 -17.90 7.73
N LEU A 550 -4.79 -16.69 8.01
CA LEU A 550 -5.28 -15.84 9.10
C LEU A 550 -6.53 -15.11 8.63
N VAL A 551 -7.68 -15.47 9.19
CA VAL A 551 -8.99 -14.91 8.83
C VAL A 551 -9.62 -14.16 10.00
N PRO A 552 -10.42 -13.09 9.75
CA PRO A 552 -11.12 -12.37 10.81
C PRO A 552 -12.07 -13.29 11.57
N THR A 553 -12.03 -13.24 12.90
CA THR A 553 -12.91 -13.98 13.81
C THR A 553 -14.29 -13.35 13.97
N GLY A 554 -14.44 -12.10 13.54
CA GLY A 554 -15.60 -11.23 13.83
C GLY A 554 -15.35 -10.30 15.03
N ALA A 555 -14.34 -10.56 15.86
CA ALA A 555 -13.90 -9.63 16.88
C ALA A 555 -12.98 -8.55 16.31
N ILE A 556 -12.98 -7.39 16.95
CA ILE A 556 -12.11 -6.25 16.62
C ILE A 556 -11.28 -5.86 17.84
N ASP A 557 -10.13 -5.26 17.60
CA ASP A 557 -9.32 -4.65 18.66
C ASP A 557 -9.85 -3.26 19.06
N ALA A 558 -9.18 -2.61 20.00
CA ALA A 558 -9.56 -1.29 20.48
C ALA A 558 -9.47 -0.17 19.41
N GLN A 559 -8.78 -0.40 18.30
CA GLN A 559 -8.65 0.49 17.15
C GLN A 559 -9.61 0.10 16.00
N GLY A 560 -10.45 -0.92 16.18
CA GLY A 560 -11.36 -1.41 15.15
C GLY A 560 -10.75 -2.38 14.14
N TYR A 561 -9.49 -2.84 14.34
CA TYR A 561 -8.88 -3.83 13.44
C TYR A 561 -9.38 -5.24 13.74
N PRO A 562 -9.61 -6.06 12.71
CA PRO A 562 -10.08 -7.42 12.90
C PRO A 562 -9.03 -8.29 13.62
N ILE A 563 -9.44 -8.95 14.69
CA ILE A 563 -8.68 -10.04 15.32
C ILE A 563 -8.79 -11.26 14.43
N ARG A 564 -7.67 -11.97 14.21
CA ARG A 564 -7.59 -13.10 13.27
C ARG A 564 -7.15 -14.37 13.97
N GLU A 565 -7.57 -15.50 13.37
CA GLU A 565 -7.10 -16.82 13.74
C GLU A 565 -6.78 -17.68 12.51
N ASN A 566 -5.98 -18.74 12.69
CA ASN A 566 -5.65 -19.64 11.60
C ASN A 566 -6.84 -20.53 11.22
N VAL A 567 -7.20 -20.52 9.93
CA VAL A 567 -8.08 -21.53 9.31
C VAL A 567 -7.22 -22.59 8.64
N GLY A 568 -7.51 -23.86 8.89
CA GLY A 568 -6.71 -24.97 8.39
C GLY A 568 -6.57 -24.97 6.85
N GLN A 569 -7.68 -24.77 6.14
CA GLN A 569 -7.71 -24.67 4.67
C GLN A 569 -8.71 -23.60 4.20
N SER A 570 -8.32 -22.90 3.16
CA SER A 570 -9.18 -21.97 2.44
C SER A 570 -8.74 -21.86 0.98
N PHE A 571 -9.56 -21.30 0.12
CA PHE A 571 -9.19 -21.04 -1.26
C PHE A 571 -9.84 -19.79 -1.82
N ARG A 572 -9.18 -19.24 -2.83
CA ARG A 572 -9.70 -18.23 -3.75
C ARG A 572 -9.52 -18.74 -5.16
N GLN A 573 -10.57 -18.72 -5.97
CA GLN A 573 -10.47 -19.09 -7.39
C GLN A 573 -11.37 -18.19 -8.21
N GLY A 574 -10.99 -17.96 -9.45
CA GLY A 574 -11.79 -17.11 -10.32
C GLY A 574 -11.27 -17.00 -11.73
N VAL A 575 -12.04 -16.26 -12.52
CA VAL A 575 -11.69 -15.87 -13.88
C VAL A 575 -11.78 -14.35 -13.98
N GLU A 576 -10.75 -13.75 -14.52
CA GLU A 576 -10.64 -12.33 -14.80
C GLU A 576 -10.61 -12.13 -16.31
N PHE A 577 -11.40 -11.20 -16.79
CA PHE A 577 -11.40 -10.74 -18.17
C PHE A 577 -11.09 -9.26 -18.20
N THR A 578 -10.18 -8.85 -19.07
CA THR A 578 -9.93 -7.45 -19.39
C THR A 578 -9.96 -7.29 -20.91
N GLY A 579 -10.73 -6.35 -21.40
CA GLY A 579 -10.89 -6.10 -22.84
C GLY A 579 -10.83 -4.63 -23.16
N ALA A 580 -10.26 -4.29 -24.33
CA ALA A 580 -10.25 -2.93 -24.86
C ALA A 580 -10.55 -2.95 -26.37
N TYR A 581 -11.26 -1.90 -26.83
CA TYR A 581 -11.66 -1.76 -28.22
C TYR A 581 -11.62 -0.29 -28.67
N GLU A 582 -10.98 -0.01 -29.80
CA GLU A 582 -11.04 1.29 -30.48
C GLU A 582 -12.32 1.38 -31.32
N LEU A 583 -13.34 2.05 -30.80
CA LEU A 583 -14.60 2.29 -31.51
C LEU A 583 -14.39 3.21 -32.71
N THR A 584 -13.60 4.27 -32.53
CA THR A 584 -13.16 5.21 -33.57
C THR A 584 -11.74 5.68 -33.26
N SER A 585 -11.10 6.44 -34.14
CA SER A 585 -9.79 7.07 -33.87
C SER A 585 -9.78 8.04 -32.67
N ALA A 586 -10.95 8.40 -32.14
CA ALA A 586 -11.09 9.32 -31.02
C ALA A 586 -11.85 8.71 -29.82
N LEU A 587 -12.42 7.54 -29.95
CA LEU A 587 -13.24 6.90 -28.90
C LEU A 587 -12.79 5.47 -28.68
N SER A 588 -12.42 5.15 -27.46
CA SER A 588 -12.09 3.79 -27.02
C SER A 588 -12.97 3.36 -25.84
N ALA A 589 -13.13 2.06 -25.70
CA ALA A 589 -13.82 1.43 -24.58
C ALA A 589 -12.89 0.39 -23.92
N THR A 590 -12.85 0.38 -22.60
CA THR A 590 -12.22 -0.69 -21.80
C THR A 590 -13.24 -1.28 -20.85
N ALA A 591 -13.16 -2.58 -20.60
CA ALA A 591 -14.01 -3.27 -19.64
C ALA A 591 -13.22 -4.34 -18.89
N ASN A 592 -13.50 -4.48 -17.61
CA ASN A 592 -12.91 -5.46 -16.72
C ASN A 592 -14.03 -6.22 -15.99
N VAL A 593 -13.89 -7.53 -15.89
CA VAL A 593 -14.80 -8.39 -15.11
C VAL A 593 -13.95 -9.41 -14.37
N ALA A 594 -14.15 -9.54 -13.07
CA ALA A 594 -13.60 -10.60 -12.25
C ALA A 594 -14.76 -11.34 -11.57
N LEU A 595 -14.83 -12.64 -11.78
CA LEU A 595 -15.79 -13.54 -11.14
C LEU A 595 -15.01 -14.51 -10.27
N SER A 596 -15.35 -14.61 -8.98
CA SER A 596 -14.59 -15.42 -8.03
C SER A 596 -15.46 -16.15 -7.01
N GLN A 597 -14.90 -17.23 -6.47
CA GLN A 597 -15.37 -17.97 -5.31
C GLN A 597 -14.26 -18.00 -4.26
N ASN A 598 -14.59 -17.58 -3.03
CA ASN A 598 -13.62 -17.40 -1.97
C ASN A 598 -14.18 -18.01 -0.69
N GLU A 599 -13.62 -19.12 -0.20
CA GLU A 599 -14.18 -19.92 0.89
C GLU A 599 -13.13 -20.41 1.89
N ASN A 600 -13.50 -20.36 3.18
CA ASN A 600 -12.88 -21.16 4.24
C ASN A 600 -13.49 -22.56 4.19
N VAL A 601 -12.66 -23.59 4.27
CA VAL A 601 -13.11 -24.97 4.15
C VAL A 601 -13.27 -25.61 5.53
N ASN A 602 -14.45 -26.17 5.81
CA ASN A 602 -14.74 -26.87 7.06
C ASN A 602 -14.40 -26.02 8.30
N TRP A 603 -14.82 -24.77 8.32
CA TRP A 603 -14.55 -23.88 9.43
C TRP A 603 -15.79 -23.63 10.29
N VAL A 604 -15.60 -23.60 11.62
CA VAL A 604 -16.62 -23.23 12.59
C VAL A 604 -16.50 -21.73 12.85
N SER A 605 -17.37 -20.93 12.23
CA SER A 605 -17.35 -19.47 12.36
C SER A 605 -17.95 -18.97 13.69
N ASP A 606 -18.71 -19.83 14.40
CA ASP A 606 -19.32 -19.55 15.70
C ASP A 606 -18.82 -20.59 16.71
N PRO A 607 -18.03 -20.19 17.72
CA PRO A 607 -17.52 -21.11 18.75
C PRO A 607 -18.63 -21.84 19.55
N THR A 608 -19.86 -21.30 19.54
CA THR A 608 -21.02 -21.92 20.19
C THR A 608 -21.73 -22.95 19.32
N SER A 609 -21.37 -23.01 18.02
CA SER A 609 -21.93 -23.92 17.04
C SER A 609 -21.02 -25.14 16.84
N SER A 610 -21.60 -26.33 16.79
CA SER A 610 -20.91 -27.55 16.34
C SER A 610 -20.98 -27.75 14.82
N VAL A 611 -21.56 -26.80 14.07
CA VAL A 611 -21.78 -26.92 12.63
C VAL A 611 -20.51 -26.48 11.90
N VAL A 612 -19.90 -27.42 11.18
CA VAL A 612 -18.73 -27.20 10.32
C VAL A 612 -19.22 -27.03 8.89
N ASN A 613 -18.98 -25.86 8.31
CA ASN A 613 -19.40 -25.53 6.94
C ASN A 613 -18.27 -24.83 6.18
N ASN A 614 -18.39 -24.81 4.87
CA ASN A 614 -17.66 -23.84 4.06
C ASN A 614 -18.30 -22.46 4.27
N THR A 615 -17.48 -21.47 4.56
CA THR A 615 -17.94 -20.09 4.78
C THR A 615 -17.26 -19.14 3.80
N PRO A 616 -17.95 -18.10 3.30
CA PRO A 616 -17.30 -17.08 2.49
C PRO A 616 -16.16 -16.41 3.25
N ILE A 617 -15.05 -16.15 2.57
CA ILE A 617 -13.98 -15.30 3.13
C ILE A 617 -14.46 -13.86 3.15
N ALA A 618 -14.39 -13.21 4.31
CA ALA A 618 -14.84 -11.84 4.50
C ALA A 618 -14.16 -10.87 3.51
N PHE A 619 -14.87 -9.83 3.11
CA PHE A 619 -14.39 -8.78 2.20
C PHE A 619 -13.89 -9.28 0.83
N SER A 620 -14.40 -10.42 0.36
CA SER A 620 -14.00 -11.03 -0.91
C SER A 620 -15.22 -11.16 -1.82
N PRO A 621 -15.58 -10.10 -2.57
CA PRO A 621 -16.76 -10.11 -3.43
C PRO A 621 -16.63 -11.16 -4.53
N GLY A 622 -17.75 -11.85 -4.85
CA GLY A 622 -17.80 -12.87 -5.91
C GLY A 622 -17.77 -12.28 -7.33
N ALA A 623 -18.06 -10.99 -7.49
CA ALA A 623 -18.02 -10.29 -8.76
C ALA A 623 -17.55 -8.85 -8.59
N VAL A 624 -16.60 -8.45 -9.43
CA VAL A 624 -16.12 -7.06 -9.55
C VAL A 624 -16.06 -6.74 -11.04
N ALA A 625 -16.62 -5.60 -11.44
CA ALA A 625 -16.60 -5.17 -12.83
C ALA A 625 -16.44 -3.66 -12.94
N SER A 626 -15.73 -3.22 -13.98
CA SER A 626 -15.63 -1.81 -14.36
C SER A 626 -15.69 -1.66 -15.88
N ALA A 627 -16.13 -0.49 -16.34
CA ALA A 627 -16.10 -0.10 -17.74
C ALA A 627 -15.76 1.38 -17.85
N ARG A 628 -14.93 1.72 -18.84
CA ARG A 628 -14.54 3.10 -19.14
C ARG A 628 -14.72 3.39 -20.63
N LEU A 629 -15.24 4.56 -20.93
CA LEU A 629 -15.21 5.15 -22.27
C LEU A 629 -14.28 6.36 -22.26
N THR A 630 -13.30 6.36 -23.15
CA THR A 630 -12.35 7.47 -23.26
C THR A 630 -12.52 8.11 -24.63
N TYR A 631 -12.78 9.42 -24.64
CA TYR A 631 -12.82 10.23 -25.85
C TYR A 631 -11.63 11.18 -25.86
N ALA A 632 -10.72 10.99 -26.83
CA ALA A 632 -9.52 11.82 -26.97
C ALA A 632 -9.44 12.36 -28.41
N LYS A 633 -9.44 13.68 -28.60
CA LYS A 633 -9.33 14.32 -29.91
C LYS A 633 -8.60 15.66 -29.80
N LYS A 634 -7.49 15.84 -30.55
CA LYS A 634 -6.75 17.11 -30.66
C LYS A 634 -6.41 17.75 -29.29
N GLY A 635 -5.87 16.97 -28.34
CA GLY A 635 -5.49 17.49 -27.03
C GLY A 635 -6.64 17.67 -26.03
N PHE A 636 -7.85 17.19 -26.37
CA PHE A 636 -8.98 17.06 -25.45
C PHE A 636 -9.20 15.59 -25.12
N GLU A 637 -9.16 15.24 -23.83
CA GLU A 637 -9.42 13.91 -23.27
C GLU A 637 -10.45 14.01 -22.13
#